data_5da38d0a5762b19cce46812331e7c0a6
#
_entry.id   5da38d0a5762b19cce46812331e7c0a6
#
_cell.length_a   1.000
_cell.length_b   1.000
_cell.length_c   1.000
_cell.angle_alpha   90.00
_cell.angle_beta   90.00
_cell.angle_gamma   90.00
#
_symmetry.space_group_name_H-M   'P 1'
#
loop_
_entity.id
_entity.type
_entity.pdbx_description
1 polymer ?
#
loop_
_entity_poly.entity_id
_entity_poly.type
_entity_poly.pdbx_seq_one_letter_code
_entity_poly.pdbx_strand_id
1 'polypeptide(L)'
;MSTATLYCGHALAVLQTLPSHAVQCCVTSPPFYGLRDYGTPDQIGREPTPDAYVAALVEVFRAVRRVLRDDGSLWLNLGDSFTGSANAGGETTRTWDSRPNAQDRTLPTKQGNGLKPKDLIGIPWLVAFALRADGWYLRSEIIWCLSGGTWVYARTQKGDMPMMARDIARLNPRTVQLWNGERWTQLLGTSRNVRQGTEIAMVLRSGERIACTPTHQFPTQRGLLQAQDLQVGDILQRTRLPEPEAPLSPKHLDCDAAWLAGLYVAEGSMSGETIQIAGHIKEEERWERIQKIAAAYGGKATRTLHGNMMNIRLYGKMLRAILAHFITGRTAKDKGIAPVLWRYSNSHLTAWLEGYCGGDGSWDAQNQRWRIGFTRNYNLERDLRTLCARLGYHLVLNLSHANFQGQSWPTFKGEIRTQRSGHHNEKNTGEIIAIQKARCREVYDLGVADEPHLFALASGILTHNSKPNAMPESVQDRPTKAHEQLFLLSKSSTYYYDALAIQEPNSLTTHGGKTPNQHKKWAINGASEHTSLGTQHAGRNKRSVWSITTAPYAEAHFACMPEALVLPCILAGTSAYGACVTCGAPWERVIERVTGSNPSYNGSSFMRGKTEAARAALATVGTAERTLTRQTTGWQPTCPCGCEAIRPCVVLDPFGGSGTTAAVALGNGRDSLYIDNNREYLALAQQRIGTMFCEEGTL
;
A
#
# COMPACT_ATOMS: atom_id res chain seq x y z
N MET A 1 -30.69 -15.67 13.10
CA MET A 1 -30.05 -14.81 12.09
C MET A 1 -29.80 -13.48 12.76
N SER A 2 -28.70 -12.78 12.47
CA SER A 2 -28.42 -11.46 13.02
C SER A 2 -29.29 -10.42 12.32
N THR A 3 -29.75 -9.41 13.07
CA THR A 3 -30.65 -8.35 12.62
C THR A 3 -30.08 -6.96 12.88
N ALA A 4 -30.49 -5.98 12.07
CA ALA A 4 -30.21 -4.57 12.28
C ALA A 4 -31.51 -3.84 12.64
N THR A 5 -31.52 -3.18 13.79
CA THR A 5 -32.62 -2.28 14.17
C THR A 5 -32.23 -0.86 13.78
N LEU A 6 -33.03 -0.22 12.93
CA LEU A 6 -32.76 1.09 12.36
C LEU A 6 -33.71 2.14 12.97
N TYR A 7 -33.14 3.18 13.57
CA TYR A 7 -33.88 4.32 14.15
C TYR A 7 -33.63 5.58 13.29
N CYS A 8 -34.73 6.26 12.93
CA CYS A 8 -34.67 7.56 12.29
C CYS A 8 -34.90 8.65 13.36
N GLY A 9 -33.88 9.41 13.74
CA GLY A 9 -33.99 10.46 14.74
C GLY A 9 -32.66 11.01 15.23
N HIS A 10 -32.72 12.07 16.02
CA HIS A 10 -31.52 12.66 16.60
C HIS A 10 -30.80 11.67 17.53
N ALA A 11 -29.51 11.50 17.39
CA ALA A 11 -28.72 10.48 18.09
C ALA A 11 -28.94 10.48 19.60
N LEU A 12 -28.90 11.64 20.27
CA LEU A 12 -29.10 11.76 21.71
C LEU A 12 -30.51 11.34 22.13
N ALA A 13 -31.55 11.78 21.40
CA ALA A 13 -32.93 11.43 21.69
C ALA A 13 -33.19 9.93 21.61
N VAL A 14 -32.75 9.30 20.52
CA VAL A 14 -32.88 7.84 20.36
C VAL A 14 -32.07 7.09 21.42
N LEU A 15 -30.81 7.48 21.67
CA LEU A 15 -30.00 6.82 22.69
C LEU A 15 -30.66 6.85 24.07
N GLN A 16 -31.41 7.93 24.44
CA GLN A 16 -32.11 8.04 25.72
C GLN A 16 -33.23 6.99 25.87
N THR A 17 -33.85 6.52 24.79
CA THR A 17 -34.89 5.48 24.84
C THR A 17 -34.31 4.05 24.94
N LEU A 18 -33.05 3.84 24.53
CA LEU A 18 -32.44 2.53 24.57
C LEU A 18 -32.12 2.08 26.01
N PRO A 19 -32.23 0.78 26.33
CA PRO A 19 -31.92 0.27 27.67
C PRO A 19 -30.41 0.41 27.99
N SER A 20 -30.12 0.60 29.28
CA SER A 20 -28.73 0.63 29.76
C SER A 20 -28.08 -0.75 29.63
N HIS A 21 -26.76 -0.78 29.39
CA HIS A 21 -25.95 -2.02 29.30
C HIS A 21 -26.40 -3.01 28.22
N ALA A 22 -27.08 -2.52 27.16
CA ALA A 22 -27.60 -3.37 26.08
C ALA A 22 -26.57 -3.70 24.97
N VAL A 23 -25.51 -2.91 24.84
CA VAL A 23 -24.58 -2.92 23.70
C VAL A 23 -23.16 -3.30 24.14
N GLN A 24 -22.48 -4.15 23.37
CA GLN A 24 -21.11 -4.58 23.64
C GLN A 24 -20.07 -3.68 23.02
N CYS A 25 -20.32 -3.12 21.82
CA CYS A 25 -19.37 -2.31 21.07
C CYS A 25 -20.07 -1.17 20.34
N CYS A 26 -19.46 0.02 20.36
CA CYS A 26 -19.86 1.14 19.51
C CYS A 26 -18.73 1.45 18.53
N VAL A 27 -19.05 1.53 17.22
CA VAL A 27 -18.11 1.91 16.16
C VAL A 27 -18.77 3.01 15.34
N THR A 28 -18.18 4.20 15.31
CA THR A 28 -18.88 5.35 14.75
C THR A 28 -17.94 6.46 14.25
N SER A 29 -18.47 7.30 13.34
CA SER A 29 -17.84 8.52 12.84
C SER A 29 -18.88 9.64 12.84
N PRO A 30 -18.91 10.51 13.84
CA PRO A 30 -19.85 11.64 13.90
C PRO A 30 -19.55 12.65 12.78
N PRO A 31 -20.51 13.54 12.43
CA PRO A 31 -20.27 14.66 11.52
C PRO A 31 -19.07 15.50 11.99
N PHE A 32 -18.12 15.77 11.09
CA PHE A 32 -16.92 16.53 11.43
C PHE A 32 -17.22 18.03 11.52
N TYR A 33 -16.60 18.71 12.47
CA TYR A 33 -16.82 20.13 12.74
C TYR A 33 -16.59 21.04 11.51
N GLY A 34 -17.65 21.77 11.14
CA GLY A 34 -17.61 22.79 10.08
C GLY A 34 -17.21 22.28 8.68
N LEU A 35 -17.38 20.95 8.40
CA LEU A 35 -17.02 20.40 7.11
C LEU A 35 -18.18 20.19 6.15
N ARG A 36 -19.38 19.83 6.68
CA ARG A 36 -20.52 19.45 5.82
C ARG A 36 -21.86 19.88 6.38
N ASP A 37 -22.76 20.20 5.48
CA ASP A 37 -24.19 20.36 5.76
C ASP A 37 -24.92 19.11 5.24
N TYR A 38 -25.56 18.37 6.15
CA TYR A 38 -26.37 17.19 5.84
C TYR A 38 -27.85 17.51 5.67
N GLY A 39 -28.23 18.80 5.77
CA GLY A 39 -29.56 19.29 5.47
C GLY A 39 -30.60 19.12 6.57
N THR A 40 -30.18 18.79 7.79
CA THR A 40 -31.08 18.65 8.96
C THR A 40 -30.84 19.79 9.95
N PRO A 41 -31.94 20.41 10.52
CA PRO A 41 -31.83 21.60 11.39
C PRO A 41 -30.95 21.38 12.62
N ASP A 42 -31.04 20.19 13.24
CA ASP A 42 -30.39 19.84 14.52
C ASP A 42 -29.09 19.01 14.30
N GLN A 43 -28.46 19.23 13.18
CA GLN A 43 -27.24 18.54 12.80
C GLN A 43 -26.08 18.93 13.74
N ILE A 44 -25.40 17.93 14.32
CA ILE A 44 -24.09 18.07 14.97
C ILE A 44 -23.02 18.38 13.90
N GLY A 45 -22.01 19.22 14.25
CA GLY A 45 -20.91 19.65 13.39
C GLY A 45 -21.13 21.05 12.81
N ARG A 46 -22.20 21.76 13.18
CA ARG A 46 -22.49 23.15 12.78
C ARG A 46 -22.49 24.13 13.95
N GLU A 47 -22.04 23.71 15.08
CA GLU A 47 -21.95 24.54 16.29
C GLU A 47 -21.08 25.79 16.04
N PRO A 48 -21.37 26.93 16.68
CA PRO A 48 -20.63 28.17 16.40
C PRO A 48 -19.18 28.14 16.84
N THR A 49 -18.82 27.27 17.78
CA THR A 49 -17.44 27.15 18.28
C THR A 49 -17.02 25.68 18.41
N PRO A 50 -15.69 25.38 18.33
CA PRO A 50 -15.17 24.04 18.60
C PRO A 50 -15.56 23.49 19.95
N ASP A 51 -15.61 24.36 21.01
CA ASP A 51 -15.95 23.95 22.35
C ASP A 51 -17.42 23.52 22.45
N ALA A 52 -18.34 24.23 21.77
CA ALA A 52 -19.75 23.87 21.69
C ALA A 52 -19.94 22.52 20.97
N TYR A 53 -19.19 22.28 19.87
CA TYR A 53 -19.18 20.98 19.17
C TYR A 53 -18.68 19.85 20.08
N VAL A 54 -17.56 20.08 20.78
CA VAL A 54 -17.03 19.10 21.74
C VAL A 54 -18.04 18.79 22.83
N ALA A 55 -18.72 19.81 23.39
CA ALA A 55 -19.75 19.64 24.41
C ALA A 55 -20.94 18.80 23.90
N ALA A 56 -21.44 19.09 22.68
CA ALA A 56 -22.51 18.33 22.06
C ALA A 56 -22.12 16.84 21.84
N LEU A 57 -20.90 16.55 21.39
CA LEU A 57 -20.41 15.18 21.28
C LEU A 57 -20.26 14.49 22.65
N VAL A 58 -19.80 15.20 23.69
CA VAL A 58 -19.68 14.63 25.03
C VAL A 58 -21.08 14.21 25.56
N GLU A 59 -22.14 14.97 25.32
CA GLU A 59 -23.50 14.59 25.69
C GLU A 59 -23.97 13.32 24.98
N VAL A 60 -23.76 13.22 23.68
CA VAL A 60 -24.08 12.00 22.90
C VAL A 60 -23.29 10.80 23.43
N PHE A 61 -21.98 10.94 23.62
CA PHE A 61 -21.15 9.82 24.07
C PHE A 61 -21.37 9.48 25.56
N ARG A 62 -21.87 10.39 26.37
CA ARG A 62 -22.38 10.08 27.72
C ARG A 62 -23.62 9.16 27.66
N ALA A 63 -24.53 9.41 26.71
CA ALA A 63 -25.65 8.52 26.44
C ALA A 63 -25.18 7.17 25.86
N VAL A 64 -24.22 7.15 24.94
CA VAL A 64 -23.57 5.91 24.49
C VAL A 64 -22.94 5.14 25.64
N ARG A 65 -22.24 5.83 26.58
CA ARG A 65 -21.65 5.20 27.77
C ARG A 65 -22.68 4.52 28.66
N ARG A 66 -23.88 5.07 28.78
CA ARG A 66 -24.99 4.46 29.51
C ARG A 66 -25.49 3.17 28.83
N VAL A 67 -25.65 3.21 27.51
CA VAL A 67 -26.17 2.08 26.72
C VAL A 67 -25.10 0.97 26.57
N LEU A 68 -23.82 1.32 26.55
CA LEU A 68 -22.73 0.33 26.57
C LEU A 68 -22.69 -0.42 27.90
N ARG A 69 -22.35 -1.70 27.80
CA ARG A 69 -22.01 -2.53 28.97
C ARG A 69 -20.77 -1.99 29.68
N ASP A 70 -20.56 -2.40 30.94
CA ASP A 70 -19.38 -1.97 31.72
C ASP A 70 -18.05 -2.46 31.11
N ASP A 71 -18.09 -3.61 30.43
CA ASP A 71 -17.00 -4.20 29.66
C ASP A 71 -16.97 -3.77 28.17
N GLY A 72 -17.86 -2.84 27.78
CA GLY A 72 -17.99 -2.37 26.39
C GLY A 72 -16.91 -1.40 25.92
N SER A 73 -16.73 -1.30 24.60
CA SER A 73 -15.75 -0.43 23.96
C SER A 73 -16.39 0.53 22.94
N LEU A 74 -15.79 1.72 22.81
CA LEU A 74 -16.11 2.73 21.79
C LEU A 74 -14.92 2.92 20.86
N TRP A 75 -15.16 2.81 19.56
CA TRP A 75 -14.21 3.09 18.48
C TRP A 75 -14.70 4.32 17.73
N LEU A 76 -14.01 5.44 17.92
CA LEU A 76 -14.42 6.76 17.46
C LEU A 76 -13.48 7.29 16.39
N ASN A 77 -13.97 7.40 15.15
CA ASN A 77 -13.25 8.00 14.03
C ASN A 77 -13.55 9.49 13.92
N LEU A 78 -12.51 10.33 13.86
CA LEU A 78 -12.62 11.78 13.79
C LEU A 78 -11.60 12.37 12.82
N GLY A 79 -12.06 13.34 12.01
CA GLY A 79 -11.23 14.22 11.19
C GLY A 79 -11.04 15.57 11.86
N ASP A 80 -9.90 16.21 11.58
CA ASP A 80 -9.59 17.54 12.08
C ASP A 80 -9.80 18.60 11.00
N SER A 81 -9.90 19.87 11.40
CA SER A 81 -10.10 21.00 10.53
C SER A 81 -9.21 22.19 10.93
N PHE A 82 -9.13 23.19 10.05
CA PHE A 82 -8.35 24.40 10.27
C PHE A 82 -9.27 25.62 10.32
N THR A 83 -8.85 26.64 11.06
CA THR A 83 -9.51 27.97 11.05
C THR A 83 -9.36 28.62 9.69
N GLY A 84 -10.34 29.44 9.26
CA GLY A 84 -10.29 30.19 8.01
C GLY A 84 -9.11 31.17 7.93
N SER A 85 -8.72 31.56 6.71
CA SER A 85 -7.70 32.60 6.47
C SER A 85 -8.32 33.99 6.71
N ALA A 86 -7.63 34.87 7.45
CA ALA A 86 -8.08 36.25 7.73
C ALA A 86 -8.24 37.14 6.45
N ASN A 87 -7.70 36.71 5.29
CA ASN A 87 -7.75 37.46 4.04
C ASN A 87 -8.93 37.06 3.11
N ALA A 88 -9.79 36.14 3.52
CA ALA A 88 -11.06 35.92 2.83
C ALA A 88 -12.06 36.96 3.32
N GLY A 89 -11.95 38.19 2.83
CA GLY A 89 -12.95 39.23 2.98
C GLY A 89 -14.21 38.83 2.21
N GLY A 90 -15.09 38.12 2.89
CA GLY A 90 -16.36 37.65 2.36
C GLY A 90 -16.91 36.56 3.27
N GLU A 91 -18.12 36.73 3.74
CA GLU A 91 -18.86 35.86 4.64
C GLU A 91 -19.16 34.44 4.10
N THR A 92 -18.52 34.01 3.01
CA THR A 92 -18.81 32.74 2.36
C THR A 92 -17.56 31.92 2.12
N THR A 93 -17.32 30.88 2.91
CA THR A 93 -16.51 29.73 2.48
C THR A 93 -17.30 28.99 1.42
N ARG A 94 -16.91 29.15 0.12
CA ARG A 94 -17.47 28.34 -0.97
C ARG A 94 -17.20 26.86 -0.68
N THR A 95 -18.25 26.13 -0.37
CA THR A 95 -18.24 24.65 -0.41
C THR A 95 -18.22 24.25 -1.88
N TRP A 96 -17.31 23.38 -2.26
CA TRP A 96 -17.24 22.82 -3.59
C TRP A 96 -18.33 21.76 -3.77
N ASP A 97 -19.59 22.21 -4.01
CA ASP A 97 -20.65 21.36 -4.47
C ASP A 97 -20.89 21.70 -5.96
N SER A 98 -20.52 20.79 -6.85
CA SER A 98 -20.61 20.93 -8.29
C SER A 98 -22.05 20.75 -8.84
N ARG A 99 -23.08 20.77 -7.99
CA ARG A 99 -24.48 20.64 -8.42
C ARG A 99 -25.08 21.99 -8.82
N PRO A 100 -25.81 22.10 -9.96
CA PRO A 100 -26.34 23.36 -10.47
C PRO A 100 -27.41 24.06 -9.59
N ASN A 101 -27.88 23.42 -8.50
CA ASN A 101 -28.94 23.89 -7.61
C ASN A 101 -28.55 23.99 -6.14
N ALA A 102 -27.25 24.00 -5.80
CA ALA A 102 -26.83 24.24 -4.41
C ALA A 102 -27.14 25.70 -4.04
N GLN A 103 -28.24 25.93 -3.32
CA GLN A 103 -28.49 27.20 -2.66
C GLN A 103 -27.31 27.51 -1.72
N ASP A 104 -26.89 28.76 -1.71
CA ASP A 104 -25.76 29.30 -0.92
C ASP A 104 -25.98 28.98 0.59
N ARG A 105 -25.41 27.84 1.05
CA ARG A 105 -25.52 27.41 2.44
C ARG A 105 -24.24 27.82 3.15
N THR A 106 -24.31 28.89 3.93
CA THR A 106 -23.21 29.42 4.74
C THR A 106 -22.88 28.45 5.89
N LEU A 107 -21.69 27.88 5.87
CA LEU A 107 -21.13 27.19 7.03
C LEU A 107 -20.62 28.23 8.05
N PRO A 108 -20.72 27.95 9.37
CA PRO A 108 -20.24 28.88 10.38
C PRO A 108 -18.76 29.19 10.18
N THR A 109 -18.39 30.45 10.36
CA THR A 109 -16.99 30.88 10.34
C THR A 109 -16.24 30.15 11.46
N LYS A 110 -15.22 29.37 11.10
CA LYS A 110 -14.39 28.61 12.04
C LYS A 110 -13.48 29.54 12.86
N GLN A 111 -14.05 30.59 13.45
CA GLN A 111 -13.38 31.53 14.34
C GLN A 111 -14.02 31.42 15.73
N GLY A 112 -13.22 31.26 16.76
CA GLY A 112 -13.71 31.24 18.14
C GLY A 112 -12.58 31.04 19.14
N ASN A 113 -12.72 31.65 20.31
CA ASN A 113 -12.00 31.41 21.56
C ASN A 113 -10.44 31.36 21.43
N GLY A 114 -9.84 32.41 20.84
CA GLY A 114 -8.38 32.57 20.81
C GLY A 114 -7.64 31.81 19.70
N LEU A 115 -8.35 31.10 18.83
CA LEU A 115 -7.76 30.48 17.64
C LEU A 115 -7.38 31.54 16.59
N LYS A 116 -6.18 31.47 16.06
CA LYS A 116 -5.69 32.36 15.03
C LYS A 116 -6.09 31.85 13.65
N PRO A 117 -6.16 32.73 12.62
CA PRO A 117 -6.31 32.30 11.26
C PRO A 117 -5.27 31.24 10.88
N LYS A 118 -5.69 30.14 10.22
CA LYS A 118 -4.88 28.99 9.80
C LYS A 118 -4.40 28.05 10.92
N ASP A 119 -4.83 28.22 12.17
CA ASP A 119 -4.53 27.26 13.23
C ASP A 119 -5.20 25.90 12.93
N LEU A 120 -4.51 24.82 13.23
CA LEU A 120 -5.10 23.50 13.33
C LEU A 120 -5.94 23.46 14.61
N ILE A 121 -7.24 23.18 14.48
CA ILE A 121 -8.17 23.26 15.64
C ILE A 121 -7.88 22.15 16.64
N GLY A 122 -7.47 20.96 16.19
CA GLY A 122 -7.18 19.82 17.05
C GLY A 122 -8.42 19.06 17.52
N ILE A 123 -9.53 19.15 16.76
CA ILE A 123 -10.83 18.53 17.10
C ILE A 123 -10.72 17.10 17.61
N PRO A 124 -10.02 16.17 16.96
CA PRO A 124 -9.96 14.78 17.43
C PRO A 124 -9.42 14.66 18.87
N TRP A 125 -8.36 15.42 19.16
CA TRP A 125 -7.76 15.42 20.49
C TRP A 125 -8.58 16.16 21.54
N LEU A 126 -9.24 17.27 21.17
CA LEU A 126 -10.15 17.98 22.07
C LEU A 126 -11.30 17.06 22.50
N VAL A 127 -11.92 16.33 21.57
CA VAL A 127 -12.97 15.36 21.86
C VAL A 127 -12.45 14.20 22.72
N ALA A 128 -11.28 13.61 22.34
CA ALA A 128 -10.71 12.51 23.09
C ALA A 128 -10.38 12.88 24.56
N PHE A 129 -9.85 14.08 24.80
CA PHE A 129 -9.54 14.57 26.15
C PHE A 129 -10.79 14.96 26.93
N ALA A 130 -11.81 15.53 26.27
CA ALA A 130 -13.08 15.83 26.88
C ALA A 130 -13.83 14.56 27.34
N LEU A 131 -13.86 13.53 26.49
CA LEU A 131 -14.43 12.22 26.85
C LEU A 131 -13.64 11.56 27.98
N ARG A 132 -12.31 11.67 27.99
CA ARG A 132 -11.50 11.19 29.11
C ARG A 132 -11.83 11.93 30.41
N ALA A 133 -12.05 13.24 30.38
CA ALA A 133 -12.47 14.02 31.50
C ALA A 133 -13.90 13.66 31.98
N ASP A 134 -14.78 13.25 31.04
CA ASP A 134 -16.13 12.75 31.29
C ASP A 134 -16.18 11.29 31.81
N GLY A 135 -15.00 10.68 32.10
CA GLY A 135 -14.89 9.38 32.76
C GLY A 135 -14.66 8.19 31.81
N TRP A 136 -14.40 8.42 30.53
CA TRP A 136 -13.93 7.38 29.61
C TRP A 136 -12.44 7.07 29.81
N TYR A 137 -12.04 5.82 29.55
CA TYR A 137 -10.65 5.42 29.50
C TYR A 137 -10.17 5.51 28.05
N LEU A 138 -9.29 6.47 27.71
CA LEU A 138 -8.66 6.57 26.41
C LEU A 138 -7.54 5.54 26.31
N ARG A 139 -7.71 4.51 25.48
CA ARG A 139 -6.84 3.32 25.41
C ARG A 139 -5.80 3.37 24.30
N SER A 140 -6.16 3.88 23.13
CA SER A 140 -5.26 3.90 21.97
C SER A 140 -5.67 4.93 20.93
N GLU A 141 -4.70 5.42 20.16
CA GLU A 141 -4.85 6.13 18.91
C GLU A 141 -4.31 5.27 17.77
N ILE A 142 -4.93 5.33 16.57
CA ILE A 142 -4.64 4.49 15.40
C ILE A 142 -4.54 5.33 14.11
N ILE A 143 -3.53 5.07 13.23
CA ILE A 143 -3.22 5.81 11.96
C ILE A 143 -2.92 4.85 10.79
N TRP A 144 -3.07 5.23 9.46
CA TRP A 144 -3.03 4.28 8.30
C TRP A 144 -2.38 4.80 6.96
N CYS A 145 -1.63 3.96 6.05
CA CYS A 145 -0.81 4.22 4.79
C CYS A 145 -0.08 3.07 4.00
N LEU A 146 0.72 3.35 2.88
CA LEU A 146 1.36 2.47 1.83
C LEU A 146 2.91 2.34 1.74
N SER A 147 3.48 1.42 0.82
CA SER A 147 4.91 0.98 0.69
C SER A 147 5.82 1.77 -0.28
N GLY A 148 7.13 1.91 0.02
CA GLY A 148 8.05 2.88 -0.58
C GLY A 148 9.04 2.44 -1.68
N GLY A 149 9.14 1.16 -1.98
CA GLY A 149 10.08 0.64 -2.98
C GLY A 149 9.54 0.52 -4.41
N THR A 150 8.30 0.91 -4.65
CA THR A 150 7.58 0.74 -5.91
C THR A 150 8.00 1.80 -6.94
N TRP A 151 8.24 1.40 -8.19
CA TRP A 151 8.53 2.28 -9.31
C TRP A 151 7.23 2.69 -10.01
N VAL A 152 7.04 3.99 -10.19
CA VAL A 152 5.86 4.63 -10.77
C VAL A 152 6.27 5.46 -11.98
N TYR A 153 5.43 5.55 -13.02
CA TYR A 153 5.69 6.41 -14.16
C TYR A 153 5.15 7.81 -13.91
N ALA A 154 6.05 8.77 -13.76
CA ALA A 154 5.73 10.13 -13.33
C ALA A 154 6.22 11.19 -14.32
N ARG A 155 5.43 12.28 -14.48
CA ARG A 155 5.78 13.52 -15.16
C ARG A 155 6.21 14.55 -14.13
N THR A 156 7.37 15.17 -14.34
CA THR A 156 7.94 16.21 -13.48
C THR A 156 8.49 17.34 -14.35
N GLN A 157 9.00 18.40 -13.74
CA GLN A 157 9.74 19.45 -14.45
C GLN A 157 10.97 18.92 -15.22
N LYS A 158 11.49 17.76 -14.82
CA LYS A 158 12.61 17.07 -15.50
C LYS A 158 12.17 16.19 -16.66
N GLY A 159 10.86 16.08 -16.91
CA GLY A 159 10.23 15.25 -17.94
C GLY A 159 9.56 14.00 -17.40
N ASP A 160 9.11 13.15 -18.32
CA ASP A 160 8.39 11.91 -18.05
C ASP A 160 9.39 10.77 -17.83
N MET A 161 9.35 10.10 -16.67
CA MET A 161 10.33 9.05 -16.35
C MET A 161 9.84 8.09 -15.25
N PRO A 162 10.39 6.87 -15.15
CA PRO A 162 10.17 6.01 -13.99
C PRO A 162 10.87 6.60 -12.75
N MET A 163 10.14 6.70 -11.64
CA MET A 163 10.62 7.20 -10.35
C MET A 163 10.17 6.29 -9.21
N MET A 164 10.98 6.17 -8.16
CA MET A 164 10.53 5.46 -6.97
C MET A 164 9.48 6.28 -6.20
N ALA A 165 8.47 5.62 -5.64
CA ALA A 165 7.44 6.28 -4.83
C ALA A 165 8.04 7.13 -3.70
N ARG A 166 9.12 6.65 -3.05
CA ARG A 166 9.86 7.43 -2.03
C ARG A 166 10.52 8.71 -2.56
N ASP A 167 10.94 8.73 -3.82
CA ASP A 167 11.58 9.91 -4.43
C ASP A 167 10.51 10.90 -4.92
N ILE A 168 9.39 10.40 -5.42
CA ILE A 168 8.19 11.20 -5.72
C ILE A 168 7.69 11.89 -4.44
N ALA A 169 7.67 11.19 -3.30
CA ALA A 169 7.22 11.74 -2.02
C ALA A 169 8.09 12.88 -1.47
N ARG A 170 9.28 13.11 -2.02
CA ARG A 170 10.17 14.24 -1.68
C ARG A 170 9.95 15.47 -2.56
N LEU A 171 9.18 15.34 -3.64
CA LEU A 171 8.88 16.42 -4.56
C LEU A 171 7.64 17.19 -4.10
N ASN A 172 7.49 18.43 -4.61
CA ASN A 172 6.24 19.17 -4.46
C ASN A 172 5.14 18.46 -5.27
N PRO A 173 4.07 17.96 -4.65
CA PRO A 173 3.02 17.23 -5.37
C PRO A 173 2.42 18.00 -6.55
N ARG A 174 2.32 19.33 -6.45
CA ARG A 174 1.78 20.20 -7.54
C ARG A 174 2.62 20.19 -8.81
N THR A 175 3.87 19.75 -8.76
CA THR A 175 4.79 19.69 -9.90
C THR A 175 4.91 18.28 -10.47
N VAL A 176 4.09 17.34 -9.99
CA VAL A 176 4.16 15.93 -10.35
C VAL A 176 2.80 15.47 -10.84
N GLN A 177 2.80 14.79 -11.99
CA GLN A 177 1.63 14.08 -12.52
C GLN A 177 1.97 12.60 -12.68
N LEU A 178 0.98 11.72 -12.51
CA LEU A 178 1.10 10.28 -12.74
C LEU A 178 0.23 9.88 -13.92
N TRP A 179 0.64 8.86 -14.67
CA TRP A 179 -0.14 8.35 -15.81
C TRP A 179 -1.23 7.41 -15.31
N ASN A 180 -2.51 7.67 -15.58
CA ASN A 180 -3.63 6.84 -15.10
C ASN A 180 -4.09 5.76 -16.09
N GLY A 181 -3.42 5.65 -17.23
CA GLY A 181 -3.80 4.73 -18.31
C GLY A 181 -4.36 5.43 -19.53
N GLU A 182 -4.93 6.61 -19.38
CA GLU A 182 -5.57 7.41 -20.44
C GLU A 182 -5.01 8.82 -20.51
N ARG A 183 -4.72 9.43 -19.36
CA ARG A 183 -4.23 10.83 -19.25
C ARG A 183 -3.32 11.02 -18.04
N TRP A 184 -2.64 12.16 -18.00
CA TRP A 184 -1.85 12.57 -16.85
C TRP A 184 -2.77 13.11 -15.75
N THR A 185 -2.72 12.51 -14.58
CA THR A 185 -3.48 12.91 -13.39
C THR A 185 -2.56 13.61 -12.39
N GLN A 186 -3.06 14.69 -11.78
CA GLN A 186 -2.28 15.47 -10.82
C GLN A 186 -2.04 14.69 -9.53
N LEU A 187 -0.81 14.67 -9.03
CA LEU A 187 -0.50 14.20 -7.70
C LEU A 187 -1.07 15.19 -6.67
N LEU A 188 -1.96 14.75 -5.80
CA LEU A 188 -2.57 15.57 -4.76
C LEU A 188 -1.72 15.64 -3.50
N GLY A 189 -1.11 14.53 -3.14
CA GLY A 189 -0.32 14.44 -1.93
C GLY A 189 0.42 13.10 -1.84
N THR A 190 1.36 13.05 -0.91
CA THR A 190 2.13 11.84 -0.63
C THR A 190 2.24 11.68 0.88
N SER A 191 2.19 10.45 1.37
CA SER A 191 2.53 10.15 2.76
C SER A 191 3.60 9.07 2.85
N ARG A 192 4.38 9.10 3.92
CA ARG A 192 5.42 8.10 4.22
C ARG A 192 5.18 7.50 5.59
N ASN A 193 5.15 6.18 5.64
CA ASN A 193 5.08 5.46 6.91
C ASN A 193 6.21 4.45 7.03
N VAL A 194 6.89 4.48 8.17
CA VAL A 194 7.90 3.49 8.52
C VAL A 194 7.19 2.31 9.17
N ARG A 195 7.17 1.17 8.48
CA ARG A 195 6.49 -0.04 8.95
C ARG A 195 7.46 -1.21 9.09
N GLN A 196 7.31 -1.94 10.20
CA GLN A 196 7.74 -3.33 10.28
C GLN A 196 6.49 -4.20 10.12
N GLY A 197 6.09 -4.52 8.88
CA GLY A 197 4.88 -5.28 8.57
C GLY A 197 5.08 -6.33 7.49
N THR A 198 4.04 -7.12 7.22
CA THR A 198 4.01 -8.06 6.12
C THR A 198 3.49 -7.36 4.87
N GLU A 199 4.21 -7.44 3.77
CA GLU A 199 3.75 -7.11 2.42
C GLU A 199 3.25 -8.37 1.73
N ILE A 200 2.41 -8.19 0.73
CA ILE A 200 2.10 -9.20 -0.27
C ILE A 200 2.98 -8.92 -1.47
N ALA A 201 3.81 -9.89 -1.85
CA ALA A 201 4.59 -9.86 -3.06
C ALA A 201 3.96 -10.80 -4.08
N MET A 202 3.48 -10.24 -5.16
CA MET A 202 2.96 -10.96 -6.31
C MET A 202 4.06 -11.16 -7.33
N VAL A 203 4.15 -12.34 -7.91
CA VAL A 203 4.99 -12.64 -9.06
C VAL A 203 4.07 -12.80 -10.26
N LEU A 204 4.27 -11.98 -11.26
CA LEU A 204 3.50 -12.03 -12.50
C LEU A 204 4.14 -13.01 -13.50
N ARG A 205 3.36 -13.47 -14.47
CA ARG A 205 3.85 -14.29 -15.59
C ARG A 205 4.95 -13.60 -16.39
N SER A 206 4.97 -12.28 -16.40
CA SER A 206 6.08 -11.48 -16.93
C SER A 206 7.39 -11.62 -16.14
N GLY A 207 7.41 -12.33 -15.01
CA GLY A 207 8.52 -12.39 -14.05
C GLY A 207 8.65 -11.14 -13.18
N GLU A 208 7.80 -10.14 -13.34
CA GLU A 208 7.78 -8.95 -12.50
C GLU A 208 7.32 -9.31 -11.09
N ARG A 209 7.97 -8.69 -10.10
CA ARG A 209 7.59 -8.81 -8.70
C ARG A 209 7.09 -7.48 -8.18
N ILE A 210 5.82 -7.44 -7.78
CA ILE A 210 5.18 -6.28 -7.18
C ILE A 210 4.95 -6.56 -5.70
N ALA A 211 5.43 -5.69 -4.83
CA ALA A 211 5.23 -5.79 -3.39
C ALA A 211 4.42 -4.60 -2.88
N CYS A 212 3.38 -4.88 -2.10
CA CYS A 212 2.45 -3.88 -1.59
C CYS A 212 1.84 -4.31 -0.25
N THR A 213 1.11 -3.41 0.38
CA THR A 213 0.33 -3.75 1.57
C THR A 213 -0.84 -4.67 1.21
N PRO A 214 -1.34 -5.50 2.16
CA PRO A 214 -2.45 -6.41 1.90
C PRO A 214 -3.72 -5.73 1.36
N THR A 215 -3.98 -4.51 1.77
CA THR A 215 -5.16 -3.72 1.40
C THR A 215 -4.99 -2.87 0.14
N HIS A 216 -3.79 -2.85 -0.46
CA HIS A 216 -3.55 -2.13 -1.71
C HIS A 216 -4.37 -2.75 -2.84
N GLN A 217 -4.98 -1.91 -3.70
CA GLN A 217 -5.92 -2.36 -4.70
C GLN A 217 -5.32 -2.36 -6.10
N PHE A 218 -5.76 -3.33 -6.90
CA PHE A 218 -5.39 -3.47 -8.30
C PHE A 218 -6.64 -3.70 -9.15
N PRO A 219 -6.78 -3.00 -10.28
CA PRO A 219 -7.80 -3.33 -11.26
C PRO A 219 -7.44 -4.65 -11.95
N THR A 220 -8.40 -5.58 -11.95
CA THR A 220 -8.26 -6.93 -12.52
C THR A 220 -9.41 -7.23 -13.47
N GLN A 221 -9.40 -8.42 -14.11
CA GLN A 221 -10.55 -8.91 -14.88
C GLN A 221 -11.78 -9.19 -14.01
N ARG A 222 -11.62 -9.33 -12.68
CA ARG A 222 -12.72 -9.53 -11.71
C ARG A 222 -13.15 -8.21 -11.04
N GLY A 223 -12.70 -7.06 -11.54
CA GLY A 223 -12.91 -5.75 -10.94
C GLY A 223 -11.73 -5.29 -10.09
N LEU A 224 -11.95 -4.28 -9.25
CA LEU A 224 -10.94 -3.71 -8.36
C LEU A 224 -10.83 -4.58 -7.10
N LEU A 225 -9.68 -5.22 -6.88
CA LEU A 225 -9.44 -6.15 -5.77
C LEU A 225 -8.29 -5.70 -4.88
N GLN A 226 -8.40 -5.98 -3.58
CA GLN A 226 -7.29 -5.81 -2.64
C GLN A 226 -6.23 -6.90 -2.86
N ALA A 227 -4.96 -6.57 -2.60
CA ALA A 227 -3.85 -7.49 -2.79
C ALA A 227 -4.00 -8.79 -1.97
N GLN A 228 -4.64 -8.73 -0.80
CA GLN A 228 -4.93 -9.91 0.02
C GLN A 228 -6.01 -10.82 -0.56
N ASP A 229 -6.89 -10.30 -1.42
CA ASP A 229 -8.01 -11.02 -2.04
C ASP A 229 -7.67 -11.53 -3.44
N LEU A 230 -6.47 -11.18 -3.94
CA LEU A 230 -5.94 -11.66 -5.20
C LEU A 230 -5.56 -13.14 -5.11
N GLN A 231 -5.77 -13.86 -6.20
CA GLN A 231 -5.48 -15.28 -6.34
C GLN A 231 -4.52 -15.53 -7.50
N VAL A 232 -3.83 -16.67 -7.47
CA VAL A 232 -3.07 -17.15 -8.64
C VAL A 232 -4.05 -17.36 -9.79
N GLY A 233 -3.73 -16.79 -10.96
CA GLY A 233 -4.60 -16.76 -12.15
C GLY A 233 -5.30 -15.42 -12.35
N ASP A 234 -5.36 -14.52 -11.36
CA ASP A 234 -5.88 -13.17 -11.55
C ASP A 234 -4.96 -12.38 -12.49
N ILE A 235 -5.57 -11.54 -13.32
CA ILE A 235 -4.88 -10.75 -14.34
C ILE A 235 -4.96 -9.28 -13.97
N LEU A 236 -3.82 -8.68 -13.64
CA LEU A 236 -3.72 -7.24 -13.39
C LEU A 236 -3.83 -6.47 -14.71
N GLN A 237 -4.60 -5.39 -14.71
CA GLN A 237 -4.74 -4.53 -15.89
C GLN A 237 -3.43 -3.81 -16.20
N ARG A 238 -3.16 -3.65 -17.51
CA ARG A 238 -1.97 -2.96 -18.03
C ARG A 238 -2.36 -1.86 -18.98
N THR A 239 -1.53 -0.81 -19.01
CA THR A 239 -1.62 0.28 -19.95
C THR A 239 -0.31 0.45 -20.70
N ARG A 240 -0.39 1.05 -21.89
CA ARG A 240 0.78 1.57 -22.57
C ARG A 240 1.17 2.90 -21.94
N LEU A 241 2.47 3.09 -21.70
CA LEU A 241 2.97 4.36 -21.20
C LEU A 241 3.02 5.41 -22.33
N PRO A 242 2.75 6.69 -22.06
CA PRO A 242 2.67 7.72 -23.08
C PRO A 242 4.06 8.14 -23.60
N GLU A 243 4.11 8.55 -24.85
CA GLU A 243 5.22 9.32 -25.41
C GLU A 243 5.17 10.76 -24.90
N PRO A 244 6.30 11.46 -24.70
CA PRO A 244 6.28 12.87 -24.37
C PRO A 244 5.57 13.70 -25.44
N GLU A 245 4.77 14.67 -25.04
CA GLU A 245 4.06 15.58 -25.97
C GLU A 245 5.01 16.40 -26.84
N ALA A 246 6.18 16.77 -26.29
CA ALA A 246 7.25 17.46 -27.01
C ALA A 246 8.56 16.70 -26.83
N PRO A 247 8.82 15.64 -27.62
CA PRO A 247 10.05 14.88 -27.53
C PRO A 247 11.28 15.73 -27.81
N LEU A 248 12.36 15.46 -27.06
CA LEU A 248 13.66 16.06 -27.39
C LEU A 248 14.14 15.58 -28.76
N SER A 249 14.61 16.50 -29.58
CA SER A 249 15.16 16.21 -30.92
C SER A 249 16.40 17.09 -31.18
N PRO A 250 17.48 16.93 -30.41
CA PRO A 250 18.72 17.65 -30.67
C PRO A 250 19.35 17.16 -31.98
N LYS A 251 19.84 18.09 -32.82
CA LYS A 251 20.42 17.79 -34.14
C LYS A 251 21.58 16.76 -34.17
N HIS A 252 22.20 16.52 -33.01
CA HIS A 252 23.39 15.64 -32.90
C HIS A 252 23.15 14.42 -32.02
N LEU A 253 21.91 14.07 -31.72
CA LEU A 253 21.57 12.92 -30.90
C LEU A 253 20.38 12.19 -31.53
N ASP A 254 20.63 11.56 -32.66
CA ASP A 254 19.65 10.85 -33.47
C ASP A 254 19.41 9.39 -33.02
N CYS A 255 18.67 8.63 -33.81
CA CYS A 255 18.41 7.23 -33.56
C CYS A 255 19.66 6.36 -33.62
N ASP A 256 20.66 6.72 -34.43
CA ASP A 256 21.93 6.00 -34.50
C ASP A 256 22.76 6.18 -33.21
N ALA A 257 22.73 7.38 -32.62
CA ALA A 257 23.31 7.62 -31.29
C ALA A 257 22.65 6.75 -30.21
N ALA A 258 21.31 6.67 -30.23
CA ALA A 258 20.55 5.84 -29.32
C ALA A 258 20.84 4.34 -29.53
N TRP A 259 20.94 3.88 -30.79
CA TRP A 259 21.29 2.52 -31.12
C TRP A 259 22.67 2.14 -30.59
N LEU A 260 23.68 2.99 -30.80
CA LEU A 260 25.03 2.77 -30.28
C LEU A 260 25.05 2.66 -28.75
N ALA A 261 24.26 3.48 -28.06
CA ALA A 261 24.14 3.43 -26.62
C ALA A 261 23.52 2.10 -26.14
N GLY A 262 22.48 1.60 -26.80
CA GLY A 262 21.89 0.28 -26.52
C GLY A 262 22.90 -0.87 -26.73
N LEU A 263 23.62 -0.86 -27.82
CA LEU A 263 24.66 -1.85 -28.08
C LEU A 263 25.79 -1.80 -27.05
N TYR A 264 26.18 -0.60 -26.60
CA TYR A 264 27.21 -0.47 -25.55
C TYR A 264 26.70 -1.01 -24.21
N VAL A 265 25.43 -0.90 -23.89
CA VAL A 265 24.89 -1.49 -22.64
C VAL A 265 25.02 -3.00 -22.67
N ALA A 266 24.77 -3.62 -23.81
CA ALA A 266 24.95 -5.06 -24.04
C ALA A 266 26.43 -5.49 -24.00
N GLU A 267 27.22 -5.07 -24.97
CA GLU A 267 28.54 -5.61 -25.29
C GLU A 267 29.72 -4.65 -24.99
N GLY A 268 29.40 -3.43 -24.50
CA GLY A 268 30.40 -2.38 -24.37
C GLY A 268 31.17 -2.40 -23.06
N SER A 269 32.37 -1.86 -23.07
CA SER A 269 33.18 -1.52 -21.91
C SER A 269 34.01 -0.26 -22.17
N MET A 270 34.55 0.33 -21.10
CA MET A 270 35.40 1.50 -21.19
C MET A 270 36.80 1.14 -20.70
N SER A 271 37.83 1.47 -21.45
CA SER A 271 39.24 1.34 -21.06
C SER A 271 39.91 2.69 -21.22
N GLY A 272 40.08 3.44 -20.12
CA GLY A 272 40.46 4.84 -20.15
C GLY A 272 39.48 5.67 -20.98
N GLU A 273 39.92 6.30 -22.04
CA GLU A 273 39.09 7.08 -22.97
C GLU A 273 38.59 6.29 -24.18
N THR A 274 38.92 5.01 -24.27
CA THR A 274 38.56 4.16 -25.43
C THR A 274 37.30 3.36 -25.10
N ILE A 275 36.30 3.48 -25.98
CA ILE A 275 35.11 2.64 -25.96
C ILE A 275 35.46 1.31 -26.63
N GLN A 276 35.15 0.21 -25.97
CA GLN A 276 35.36 -1.14 -26.51
C GLN A 276 33.99 -1.83 -26.64
N ILE A 277 33.74 -2.48 -27.78
CA ILE A 277 32.54 -3.26 -28.03
C ILE A 277 32.99 -4.64 -28.55
N ALA A 278 32.52 -5.68 -27.86
CA ALA A 278 32.72 -7.05 -28.30
C ALA A 278 31.74 -7.41 -29.43
N GLY A 279 32.14 -8.34 -30.32
CA GLY A 279 31.27 -8.80 -31.38
C GLY A 279 31.80 -10.11 -31.97
N HIS A 280 31.08 -10.66 -32.95
CA HIS A 280 31.44 -11.86 -33.67
C HIS A 280 31.82 -11.51 -35.12
N ILE A 281 32.82 -12.25 -35.73
CA ILE A 281 33.29 -11.98 -37.07
C ILE A 281 32.19 -12.03 -38.16
N LYS A 282 31.10 -12.74 -37.91
CA LYS A 282 29.93 -12.80 -38.83
C LYS A 282 29.05 -11.55 -38.81
N GLU A 283 29.30 -10.59 -37.94
CA GLU A 283 28.49 -9.39 -37.75
C GLU A 283 29.05 -8.19 -38.52
N GLU A 284 29.33 -8.40 -39.82
CA GLU A 284 29.93 -7.38 -40.69
C GLU A 284 29.03 -6.14 -40.83
N GLU A 285 27.70 -6.32 -40.98
CA GLU A 285 26.73 -5.22 -41.07
C GLU A 285 26.75 -4.33 -39.81
N ARG A 286 26.94 -4.97 -38.64
CA ARG A 286 27.07 -4.22 -37.37
C ARG A 286 28.35 -3.38 -37.37
N TRP A 287 29.45 -3.95 -37.84
CA TRP A 287 30.69 -3.22 -37.94
C TRP A 287 30.58 -2.02 -38.88
N GLU A 288 30.00 -2.19 -40.06
CA GLU A 288 29.78 -1.11 -41.02
C GLU A 288 28.91 0.02 -40.41
N ARG A 289 27.85 -0.35 -39.70
CA ARG A 289 26.99 0.65 -39.01
C ARG A 289 27.78 1.41 -37.96
N ILE A 290 28.57 0.74 -37.14
CA ILE A 290 29.42 1.37 -36.10
C ILE A 290 30.44 2.33 -36.75
N GLN A 291 31.06 1.94 -37.90
CA GLN A 291 31.98 2.82 -38.63
C GLN A 291 31.28 4.09 -39.13
N LYS A 292 30.09 3.97 -39.72
CA LYS A 292 29.29 5.09 -40.20
C LYS A 292 28.93 6.04 -39.04
N ILE A 293 28.49 5.49 -37.92
CA ILE A 293 28.18 6.28 -36.71
C ILE A 293 29.46 6.98 -36.21
N ALA A 294 30.56 6.26 -36.08
CA ALA A 294 31.80 6.86 -35.60
C ALA A 294 32.26 8.03 -36.50
N ALA A 295 32.19 7.89 -37.81
CA ALA A 295 32.55 8.94 -38.78
C ALA A 295 31.58 10.13 -38.67
N ALA A 296 30.26 9.91 -38.58
CA ALA A 296 29.24 10.94 -38.48
C ALA A 296 29.44 11.84 -37.23
N TYR A 297 29.98 11.27 -36.15
CA TYR A 297 30.26 11.98 -34.92
C TYR A 297 31.75 12.39 -34.75
N GLY A 298 32.48 12.46 -35.83
CA GLY A 298 33.89 12.93 -35.87
C GLY A 298 34.85 12.05 -35.08
N GLY A 299 34.51 10.78 -34.91
CA GLY A 299 35.31 9.77 -34.24
C GLY A 299 35.95 8.80 -35.20
N LYS A 300 36.70 7.82 -34.66
CA LYS A 300 37.35 6.72 -35.43
C LYS A 300 36.94 5.38 -34.82
N ALA A 301 36.64 4.43 -35.69
CA ALA A 301 36.45 3.04 -35.31
C ALA A 301 37.61 2.18 -35.86
N THR A 302 38.11 1.27 -35.04
CA THR A 302 39.07 0.24 -35.43
C THR A 302 38.60 -1.11 -34.96
N ARG A 303 38.92 -2.19 -35.67
CA ARG A 303 38.61 -3.56 -35.22
C ARG A 303 39.88 -4.42 -35.20
N THR A 304 39.88 -5.35 -34.26
CA THR A 304 40.89 -6.40 -34.15
C THR A 304 40.18 -7.75 -34.10
N LEU A 305 40.63 -8.71 -34.89
CA LEU A 305 40.04 -10.04 -34.96
C LEU A 305 40.90 -11.04 -34.20
N HIS A 306 40.28 -11.87 -33.35
CA HIS A 306 40.93 -12.97 -32.62
C HIS A 306 40.05 -14.23 -32.73
N GLY A 307 40.39 -15.10 -33.69
CA GLY A 307 39.53 -16.25 -34.03
C GLY A 307 38.16 -15.76 -34.51
N ASN A 308 37.09 -16.22 -33.89
CA ASN A 308 35.74 -15.81 -34.21
C ASN A 308 35.30 -14.52 -33.50
N MET A 309 36.16 -13.94 -32.64
CA MET A 309 35.84 -12.73 -31.88
C MET A 309 36.30 -11.48 -32.62
N MET A 310 35.48 -10.46 -32.62
CA MET A 310 35.77 -9.12 -33.10
C MET A 310 35.79 -8.14 -31.93
N ASN A 311 36.89 -7.44 -31.72
CA ASN A 311 36.99 -6.37 -30.71
C ASN A 311 37.03 -5.02 -31.44
N ILE A 312 35.99 -4.23 -31.26
CA ILE A 312 35.84 -2.90 -31.86
C ILE A 312 36.27 -1.86 -30.86
N ARG A 313 37.10 -0.93 -31.27
CA ARG A 313 37.56 0.20 -30.48
C ARG A 313 37.09 1.51 -31.10
N LEU A 314 36.39 2.34 -30.32
CA LEU A 314 35.92 3.63 -30.79
C LEU A 314 36.68 4.74 -30.05
N TYR A 315 37.09 5.70 -30.83
CA TYR A 315 37.80 6.88 -30.36
C TYR A 315 37.04 8.14 -30.78
N GLY A 316 36.78 9.05 -29.86
CA GLY A 316 36.10 10.31 -30.13
C GLY A 316 35.47 10.90 -28.92
N LYS A 317 35.66 12.19 -28.68
CA LYS A 317 35.10 12.91 -27.55
C LYS A 317 33.58 12.93 -27.63
N MET A 318 33.00 13.11 -28.83
CA MET A 318 31.55 13.17 -29.02
C MET A 318 30.91 11.78 -28.78
N LEU A 319 31.55 10.69 -29.22
CA LEU A 319 31.03 9.33 -28.97
C LEU A 319 30.94 9.01 -27.48
N ARG A 320 31.94 9.43 -26.70
CA ARG A 320 31.87 9.30 -25.23
C ARG A 320 30.74 10.17 -24.62
N ALA A 321 30.52 11.37 -25.14
CA ALA A 321 29.45 12.24 -24.71
C ALA A 321 28.07 11.65 -25.00
N ILE A 322 27.87 10.99 -26.16
CA ILE A 322 26.66 10.26 -26.51
C ILE A 322 26.37 9.16 -25.50
N LEU A 323 27.39 8.31 -25.19
CA LEU A 323 27.20 7.26 -24.21
C LEU A 323 26.86 7.81 -22.81
N ALA A 324 27.58 8.84 -22.36
CA ALA A 324 27.33 9.49 -21.08
C ALA A 324 25.94 10.17 -21.03
N HIS A 325 25.38 10.54 -22.19
CA HIS A 325 24.05 11.15 -22.28
C HIS A 325 22.92 10.11 -22.19
N PHE A 326 23.06 8.95 -22.85
CA PHE A 326 21.99 7.97 -22.99
C PHE A 326 22.03 6.80 -22.02
N ILE A 327 23.14 6.61 -21.30
CA ILE A 327 23.31 5.49 -20.37
C ILE A 327 23.71 5.95 -18.97
N THR A 328 23.36 5.15 -17.98
CA THR A 328 23.87 5.24 -16.60
C THR A 328 24.70 4.01 -16.26
N GLY A 329 25.52 4.09 -15.21
CA GLY A 329 26.34 2.98 -14.76
C GLY A 329 27.58 2.75 -15.61
N ARG A 330 28.43 1.82 -15.19
CA ARG A 330 29.72 1.53 -15.85
C ARG A 330 29.97 0.05 -16.10
N THR A 331 29.32 -0.81 -15.35
CA THR A 331 29.54 -2.27 -15.34
C THR A 331 28.29 -3.01 -15.79
N ALA A 332 28.41 -4.27 -16.15
CA ALA A 332 27.26 -5.11 -16.48
C ALA A 332 26.21 -5.20 -15.35
N LYS A 333 26.60 -4.90 -14.11
CA LYS A 333 25.70 -4.98 -12.93
C LYS A 333 24.91 -3.71 -12.67
N ASP A 334 25.28 -2.57 -13.27
CA ASP A 334 24.70 -1.26 -12.97
C ASP A 334 24.35 -0.40 -14.20
N LYS A 335 24.75 -0.79 -15.41
CA LYS A 335 24.36 -0.11 -16.64
C LYS A 335 22.85 -0.10 -16.83
N GLY A 336 22.31 1.00 -17.35
CA GLY A 336 20.90 1.19 -17.63
C GLY A 336 20.65 2.42 -18.49
N ILE A 337 19.41 2.73 -18.74
CA ILE A 337 18.97 3.91 -19.49
C ILE A 337 19.13 5.16 -18.65
N ALA A 338 19.77 6.21 -19.21
CA ALA A 338 19.82 7.51 -18.54
C ALA A 338 18.42 8.17 -18.50
N PRO A 339 18.06 8.87 -17.41
CA PRO A 339 16.74 9.50 -17.27
C PRO A 339 16.36 10.43 -18.42
N VAL A 340 17.33 11.05 -19.09
CA VAL A 340 17.09 11.96 -20.21
C VAL A 340 16.54 11.24 -21.45
N LEU A 341 16.86 9.96 -21.67
CA LEU A 341 16.37 9.20 -22.83
C LEU A 341 14.84 9.04 -22.82
N TRP A 342 14.22 9.03 -21.64
CA TRP A 342 12.76 8.97 -21.50
C TRP A 342 12.04 10.20 -22.08
N ARG A 343 12.77 11.30 -22.31
CA ARG A 343 12.24 12.55 -22.93
C ARG A 343 12.32 12.52 -24.46
N TYR A 344 12.94 11.49 -25.06
CA TYR A 344 13.02 11.32 -26.50
C TYR A 344 11.80 10.57 -27.05
N SER A 345 11.67 10.60 -28.39
CA SER A 345 10.58 9.90 -29.10
C SER A 345 10.70 8.37 -28.98
N ASN A 346 9.59 7.69 -29.25
CA ASN A 346 9.55 6.24 -29.31
C ASN A 346 10.52 5.67 -30.37
N SER A 347 10.85 6.42 -31.44
CA SER A 347 11.85 6.02 -32.43
C SER A 347 13.25 5.86 -31.82
N HIS A 348 13.67 6.76 -30.93
CA HIS A 348 14.93 6.67 -30.21
C HIS A 348 14.95 5.49 -29.23
N LEU A 349 13.83 5.24 -28.53
CA LEU A 349 13.71 4.09 -27.63
C LEU A 349 13.75 2.77 -28.40
N THR A 350 13.11 2.71 -29.57
CA THR A 350 13.15 1.53 -30.44
C THR A 350 14.58 1.30 -30.93
N ALA A 351 15.28 2.33 -31.41
CA ALA A 351 16.64 2.23 -31.84
C ALA A 351 17.58 1.78 -30.71
N TRP A 352 17.40 2.31 -29.49
CA TRP A 352 18.15 1.88 -28.32
C TRP A 352 17.93 0.38 -28.04
N LEU A 353 16.65 -0.08 -28.07
CA LEU A 353 16.30 -1.47 -27.84
C LEU A 353 16.88 -2.40 -28.93
N GLU A 354 16.86 -1.99 -30.20
CA GLU A 354 17.45 -2.72 -31.30
C GLU A 354 18.97 -2.88 -31.12
N GLY A 355 19.64 -1.80 -30.69
CA GLY A 355 21.07 -1.86 -30.39
C GLY A 355 21.37 -2.83 -29.24
N TYR A 356 20.59 -2.78 -28.17
CA TYR A 356 20.73 -3.68 -27.04
C TYR A 356 20.44 -5.14 -27.41
N CYS A 357 19.31 -5.40 -28.06
CA CYS A 357 18.96 -6.76 -28.51
C CYS A 357 19.93 -7.29 -29.58
N GLY A 358 20.53 -6.41 -30.39
CA GLY A 358 21.56 -6.76 -31.33
C GLY A 358 22.83 -7.30 -30.66
N GLY A 359 23.18 -6.85 -29.43
CA GLY A 359 24.28 -7.36 -28.61
C GLY A 359 23.90 -8.61 -27.82
N ASP A 360 23.13 -8.41 -26.75
CA ASP A 360 22.78 -9.46 -25.77
C ASP A 360 21.59 -10.35 -26.17
N GLY A 361 21.02 -10.15 -27.39
CA GLY A 361 19.83 -10.87 -27.85
C GLY A 361 20.09 -11.82 -29.01
N SER A 362 19.16 -12.75 -29.20
CA SER A 362 19.06 -13.57 -30.42
C SER A 362 17.64 -13.49 -30.97
N TRP A 363 17.51 -13.15 -32.27
CA TRP A 363 16.22 -13.06 -32.93
C TRP A 363 15.69 -14.45 -33.31
N ASP A 364 14.51 -14.78 -32.82
CA ASP A 364 13.77 -15.98 -33.18
C ASP A 364 12.71 -15.60 -34.23
N ALA A 365 13.06 -15.76 -35.51
CA ALA A 365 12.24 -15.36 -36.65
C ALA A 365 10.91 -16.15 -36.72
N GLN A 366 10.93 -17.42 -36.31
CA GLN A 366 9.75 -18.27 -36.31
C GLN A 366 8.67 -17.76 -35.31
N ASN A 367 9.11 -17.29 -34.16
CA ASN A 367 8.22 -16.83 -33.08
C ASN A 367 8.15 -15.30 -32.97
N GLN A 368 8.78 -14.55 -33.87
CA GLN A 368 8.82 -13.09 -33.93
C GLN A 368 9.16 -12.45 -32.54
N ARG A 369 10.28 -12.93 -31.97
CA ARG A 369 10.72 -12.50 -30.63
C ARG A 369 12.22 -12.38 -30.50
N TRP A 370 12.67 -11.49 -29.66
CA TRP A 370 14.03 -11.46 -29.16
C TRP A 370 14.13 -12.34 -27.90
N ARG A 371 15.11 -13.24 -27.87
CA ARG A 371 15.52 -13.91 -26.64
C ARG A 371 16.67 -13.11 -26.06
N ILE A 372 16.58 -12.71 -24.79
CA ILE A 372 17.58 -11.88 -24.10
C ILE A 372 18.04 -12.54 -22.81
N GLY A 373 19.27 -12.21 -22.41
CA GLY A 373 19.83 -12.67 -21.13
C GLY A 373 20.99 -11.79 -20.71
N PHE A 374 21.01 -11.39 -19.42
CA PHE A 374 22.06 -10.54 -18.85
C PHE A 374 22.32 -10.86 -17.38
N THR A 375 23.51 -10.49 -16.90
CA THR A 375 23.86 -10.58 -15.47
C THR A 375 22.82 -9.85 -14.62
N ARG A 376 22.54 -10.33 -13.41
CA ARG A 376 21.60 -9.71 -12.48
C ARG A 376 21.87 -8.21 -12.32
N ASN A 377 21.05 -7.40 -12.98
CA ASN A 377 21.08 -5.95 -12.99
C ASN A 377 19.64 -5.43 -12.92
N TYR A 378 19.23 -4.99 -11.73
CA TYR A 378 17.87 -4.52 -11.48
C TYR A 378 17.56 -3.17 -12.13
N ASN A 379 18.58 -2.34 -12.44
CA ASN A 379 18.38 -1.11 -13.19
C ASN A 379 17.96 -1.42 -14.63
N LEU A 380 18.69 -2.30 -15.29
CA LEU A 380 18.39 -2.71 -16.66
C LEU A 380 17.06 -3.47 -16.74
N GLU A 381 16.76 -4.34 -15.76
CA GLU A 381 15.46 -5.01 -15.67
C GLU A 381 14.30 -4.02 -15.65
N ARG A 382 14.35 -3.04 -14.73
CA ARG A 382 13.36 -1.95 -14.63
C ARG A 382 13.25 -1.20 -15.96
N ASP A 383 14.38 -0.79 -16.53
CA ASP A 383 14.42 0.04 -17.74
C ASP A 383 13.81 -0.70 -18.94
N LEU A 384 14.11 -2.00 -19.10
CA LEU A 384 13.51 -2.82 -20.14
C LEU A 384 11.99 -2.98 -19.94
N ARG A 385 11.51 -3.14 -18.69
CA ARG A 385 10.06 -3.17 -18.41
C ARG A 385 9.38 -1.87 -18.79
N THR A 386 9.96 -0.73 -18.39
CA THR A 386 9.44 0.60 -18.73
C THR A 386 9.46 0.86 -20.23
N LEU A 387 10.54 0.51 -20.89
CA LEU A 387 10.71 0.68 -22.33
C LEU A 387 9.69 -0.16 -23.13
N CYS A 388 9.54 -1.44 -22.78
CA CYS A 388 8.54 -2.31 -23.40
C CYS A 388 7.11 -1.82 -23.13
N ALA A 389 6.79 -1.35 -21.92
CA ALA A 389 5.49 -0.79 -21.61
C ALA A 389 5.19 0.48 -22.43
N ARG A 390 6.20 1.33 -22.67
CA ARG A 390 6.06 2.52 -23.50
C ARG A 390 5.92 2.20 -25.00
N LEU A 391 6.68 1.23 -25.51
CA LEU A 391 6.59 0.81 -26.90
C LEU A 391 5.37 -0.09 -27.19
N GLY A 392 4.70 -0.60 -26.16
CA GLY A 392 3.59 -1.55 -26.29
C GLY A 392 4.06 -2.99 -26.57
N TYR A 393 5.30 -3.31 -26.21
CA TYR A 393 5.88 -4.64 -26.39
C TYR A 393 5.64 -5.53 -25.17
N HIS A 394 5.63 -6.85 -25.39
CA HIS A 394 5.47 -7.83 -24.33
C HIS A 394 6.84 -8.33 -23.87
N LEU A 395 7.15 -8.11 -22.58
CA LEU A 395 8.37 -8.59 -21.95
C LEU A 395 8.05 -9.69 -20.95
N VAL A 396 8.71 -10.83 -21.07
CA VAL A 396 8.83 -11.86 -20.03
C VAL A 396 10.28 -11.94 -19.64
N LEU A 397 10.57 -11.73 -18.35
CA LEU A 397 11.96 -11.67 -17.85
C LEU A 397 12.03 -12.26 -16.44
N ASN A 398 12.70 -13.40 -16.31
CA ASN A 398 12.80 -14.15 -15.07
C ASN A 398 14.23 -14.17 -14.53
N LEU A 399 14.39 -14.06 -13.21
CA LEU A 399 15.66 -14.29 -12.54
C LEU A 399 15.97 -15.79 -12.55
N SER A 400 17.13 -16.16 -13.07
CA SER A 400 17.63 -17.51 -13.24
C SER A 400 19.09 -17.58 -12.78
N HIS A 401 19.71 -18.73 -12.92
CA HIS A 401 21.13 -18.92 -12.66
C HIS A 401 21.81 -19.50 -13.91
N ALA A 402 22.97 -18.95 -14.25
CA ALA A 402 23.85 -19.49 -15.28
C ALA A 402 25.08 -20.13 -14.61
N ASN A 403 25.43 -21.33 -15.03
CA ASN A 403 26.63 -22.00 -14.56
C ASN A 403 27.76 -21.72 -15.55
N PHE A 404 28.85 -21.14 -15.05
CA PHE A 404 30.05 -20.88 -15.81
C PHE A 404 31.29 -21.25 -14.99
N GLN A 405 32.16 -22.09 -15.52
CA GLN A 405 33.39 -22.60 -14.86
C GLN A 405 33.13 -23.13 -13.44
N GLY A 406 32.02 -23.87 -13.23
CA GLY A 406 31.66 -24.45 -11.95
C GLY A 406 31.06 -23.48 -10.92
N GLN A 407 30.93 -22.20 -11.28
CA GLN A 407 30.27 -21.19 -10.44
C GLN A 407 28.87 -20.85 -10.96
N SER A 408 27.90 -20.68 -10.04
CA SER A 408 26.54 -20.30 -10.36
C SER A 408 26.35 -18.78 -10.21
N TRP A 409 25.95 -18.12 -11.29
CA TRP A 409 25.76 -16.67 -11.35
C TRP A 409 24.28 -16.33 -11.56
N PRO A 410 23.69 -15.43 -10.77
CA PRO A 410 22.33 -14.99 -11.00
C PRO A 410 22.25 -14.12 -12.26
N THR A 411 21.35 -14.50 -13.17
CA THR A 411 21.13 -13.86 -14.47
C THR A 411 19.64 -13.65 -14.72
N PHE A 412 19.30 -12.57 -15.41
CA PHE A 412 17.97 -12.43 -16.01
C PHE A 412 17.96 -13.12 -17.38
N LYS A 413 16.90 -13.88 -17.64
CA LYS A 413 16.63 -14.52 -18.94
C LYS A 413 15.19 -14.34 -19.33
N GLY A 414 14.94 -14.07 -20.60
CA GLY A 414 13.57 -13.89 -21.07
C GLY A 414 13.43 -13.58 -22.54
N GLU A 415 12.31 -12.99 -22.91
CA GLU A 415 11.96 -12.67 -24.28
C GLU A 415 11.18 -11.36 -24.40
N ILE A 416 11.39 -10.66 -25.52
CA ILE A 416 10.63 -9.49 -25.94
C ILE A 416 9.89 -9.82 -27.23
N ARG A 417 8.56 -9.58 -27.26
CA ARG A 417 7.72 -9.74 -28.44
C ARG A 417 7.18 -8.39 -28.87
N THR A 418 7.35 -8.08 -30.17
CA THR A 418 6.91 -6.80 -30.76
C THR A 418 5.50 -6.84 -31.32
N GLN A 419 4.96 -8.05 -31.61
CA GLN A 419 3.62 -8.26 -32.15
C GLN A 419 2.85 -9.33 -31.36
N ARG A 420 1.52 -9.23 -31.37
CA ARG A 420 0.64 -10.32 -30.92
C ARG A 420 0.51 -11.33 -32.04
N SER A 421 1.12 -12.49 -31.94
CA SER A 421 0.87 -13.60 -32.87
C SER A 421 -0.29 -14.44 -32.36
N GLY A 422 -1.44 -14.39 -33.10
CA GLY A 422 -2.58 -15.24 -32.81
C GLY A 422 -2.25 -16.70 -33.14
N HIS A 423 -2.35 -17.61 -32.19
CA HIS A 423 -2.68 -19.04 -32.18
C HIS A 423 -2.23 -19.80 -30.93
N HIS A 424 -1.45 -19.20 -30.06
CA HIS A 424 -1.26 -19.73 -28.71
C HIS A 424 -1.96 -18.82 -27.73
N ASN A 425 -2.80 -19.37 -26.84
CA ASN A 425 -3.43 -18.69 -25.72
C ASN A 425 -2.46 -17.64 -25.17
N GLU A 426 -2.76 -16.37 -25.43
CA GLU A 426 -1.92 -15.24 -25.03
C GLU A 426 -1.79 -15.33 -23.49
N LYS A 427 -0.68 -15.90 -23.05
CA LYS A 427 -0.37 -15.94 -21.63
C LYS A 427 -0.26 -14.50 -21.19
N ASN A 428 -1.31 -13.98 -20.54
CA ASN A 428 -1.38 -12.59 -20.16
C ASN A 428 -0.22 -12.27 -19.22
N THR A 429 0.67 -11.39 -19.64
CA THR A 429 1.87 -11.02 -18.86
C THR A 429 1.54 -10.37 -17.52
N GLY A 430 0.31 -9.91 -17.35
CA GLY A 430 -0.24 -9.41 -16.07
C GLY A 430 -0.80 -10.49 -15.15
N GLU A 431 -0.82 -11.77 -15.57
CA GLU A 431 -1.35 -12.87 -14.77
C GLU A 431 -0.45 -13.16 -13.55
N ILE A 432 -1.07 -13.27 -12.40
CA ILE A 432 -0.39 -13.63 -11.15
C ILE A 432 -0.11 -15.13 -11.13
N ILE A 433 1.16 -15.51 -11.04
CA ILE A 433 1.60 -16.92 -10.99
C ILE A 433 2.02 -17.37 -9.59
N ALA A 434 2.32 -16.45 -8.71
CA ALA A 434 2.62 -16.75 -7.31
C ALA A 434 2.32 -15.54 -6.41
N ILE A 435 1.88 -15.82 -5.19
CA ILE A 435 1.67 -14.83 -4.14
C ILE A 435 2.47 -15.26 -2.92
N GLN A 436 3.29 -14.37 -2.39
CA GLN A 436 4.18 -14.61 -1.25
C GLN A 436 4.04 -13.49 -0.23
N LYS A 437 4.21 -13.82 1.05
CA LYS A 437 4.35 -12.81 2.10
C LYS A 437 5.79 -12.28 2.09
N ALA A 438 5.97 -10.97 2.10
CA ALA A 438 7.26 -10.29 2.11
C ALA A 438 7.34 -9.33 3.31
N ARG A 439 8.55 -8.85 3.64
CA ARG A 439 8.75 -7.86 4.71
C ARG A 439 8.71 -6.46 4.14
N CYS A 440 7.97 -5.58 4.79
CA CYS A 440 7.94 -4.15 4.49
C CYS A 440 8.77 -3.35 5.52
N ARG A 441 9.57 -2.39 5.04
CA ARG A 441 10.29 -1.44 5.89
C ARG A 441 9.69 -0.04 5.83
N GLU A 442 9.24 0.37 4.66
CA GLU A 442 8.68 1.71 4.43
C GLU A 442 7.57 1.62 3.39
N VAL A 443 6.49 2.33 3.65
CA VAL A 443 5.36 2.43 2.73
C VAL A 443 5.09 3.90 2.38
N TYR A 444 4.66 4.14 1.15
CA TYR A 444 4.35 5.48 0.63
C TYR A 444 2.98 5.46 -0.02
N ASP A 445 2.24 6.53 0.14
CA ASP A 445 0.98 6.74 -0.52
C ASP A 445 1.10 7.87 -1.55
N LEU A 446 0.51 7.68 -2.74
CA LEU A 446 0.57 8.62 -3.85
C LEU A 446 -0.87 8.92 -4.30
N GLY A 447 -1.52 9.88 -3.66
CA GLY A 447 -2.89 10.24 -4.00
C GLY A 447 -3.00 11.02 -5.30
N VAL A 448 -3.83 10.56 -6.24
CA VAL A 448 -4.08 11.21 -7.53
C VAL A 448 -5.48 11.81 -7.64
N ALA A 449 -5.63 12.83 -8.50
CA ALA A 449 -6.83 13.66 -8.56
C ALA A 449 -8.00 12.98 -9.25
N ASP A 450 -7.74 12.29 -10.36
CA ASP A 450 -8.80 11.82 -11.26
C ASP A 450 -9.37 10.48 -10.82
N GLU A 451 -10.70 10.37 -10.79
CA GLU A 451 -11.39 9.09 -10.65
C GLU A 451 -11.12 8.17 -11.87
N PRO A 452 -10.98 6.88 -11.68
CA PRO A 452 -11.11 6.10 -10.43
C PRO A 452 -9.80 5.98 -9.63
N HIS A 453 -9.01 7.02 -9.49
CA HIS A 453 -7.74 7.12 -8.75
C HIS A 453 -6.68 6.08 -9.14
N LEU A 454 -6.61 5.74 -10.42
CA LEU A 454 -5.61 4.82 -10.97
C LEU A 454 -4.33 5.57 -11.33
N PHE A 455 -3.21 4.86 -11.23
CA PHE A 455 -1.95 5.28 -11.85
C PHE A 455 -1.09 4.08 -12.27
N ALA A 456 -0.21 4.30 -13.23
CA ALA A 456 0.63 3.27 -13.80
C ALA A 456 1.95 3.12 -13.04
N LEU A 457 2.30 1.89 -12.71
CA LEU A 457 3.67 1.51 -12.38
C LEU A 457 4.58 1.70 -13.61
N ALA A 458 5.88 1.77 -13.40
CA ALA A 458 6.85 1.92 -14.48
C ALA A 458 6.82 0.77 -15.49
N SER A 459 6.28 -0.37 -15.14
CA SER A 459 6.03 -1.53 -16.01
C SER A 459 4.73 -1.45 -16.81
N GLY A 460 3.92 -0.41 -16.63
CA GLY A 460 2.60 -0.27 -17.23
C GLY A 460 1.48 -1.03 -16.51
N ILE A 461 1.73 -1.69 -15.39
CA ILE A 461 0.67 -2.24 -14.54
C ILE A 461 -0.10 -1.08 -13.92
N LEU A 462 -1.44 -1.10 -14.04
CA LEU A 462 -2.29 -0.14 -13.34
C LEU A 462 -2.47 -0.57 -11.89
N THR A 463 -2.43 0.41 -11.02
CA THR A 463 -2.69 0.26 -9.60
C THR A 463 -3.63 1.35 -9.14
N HIS A 464 -4.47 1.02 -8.17
CA HIS A 464 -5.38 1.97 -7.56
C HIS A 464 -4.74 2.51 -6.29
N ASN A 465 -4.78 3.82 -6.15
CA ASN A 465 -4.51 4.42 -4.87
C ASN A 465 -5.75 5.17 -4.41
N SER A 466 -6.26 4.79 -3.24
CA SER A 466 -7.32 5.55 -2.63
C SER A 466 -6.83 7.00 -2.43
N LYS A 467 -7.71 7.93 -2.69
CA LYS A 467 -7.54 9.33 -2.31
C LYS A 467 -6.96 9.36 -0.89
N PRO A 468 -5.80 10.03 -0.67
CA PRO A 468 -5.38 10.28 0.70
C PRO A 468 -6.57 10.91 1.39
N ASN A 469 -6.94 10.45 2.56
CA ASN A 469 -8.17 10.82 3.27
C ASN A 469 -8.15 12.27 3.78
N ALA A 470 -7.33 13.12 3.20
CA ALA A 470 -7.33 14.55 3.39
C ALA A 470 -8.31 15.15 2.39
N MET A 471 -9.28 15.91 2.86
CA MET A 471 -9.96 16.93 2.05
C MET A 471 -8.88 17.64 1.24
N PRO A 472 -9.07 17.88 -0.08
CA PRO A 472 -8.07 18.56 -0.89
C PRO A 472 -7.82 19.95 -0.27
N GLU A 473 -6.72 20.08 0.43
CA GLU A 473 -6.28 21.32 1.03
C GLU A 473 -5.31 22.03 0.08
N SER A 474 -5.72 23.19 -0.44
CA SER A 474 -4.86 24.06 -1.25
C SER A 474 -3.87 24.84 -0.39
N VAL A 475 -3.13 24.19 0.49
CA VAL A 475 -2.20 24.85 1.42
C VAL A 475 -0.75 24.73 0.96
N GLN A 476 0.02 25.82 1.16
CA GLN A 476 1.42 25.92 0.76
C GLN A 476 2.36 26.18 1.94
N ASP A 477 1.81 26.51 3.10
CA ASP A 477 2.52 26.97 4.29
C ASP A 477 2.62 25.93 5.41
N ARG A 478 2.12 24.72 5.16
CA ARG A 478 2.16 23.57 6.07
C ARG A 478 2.04 22.24 5.33
N PRO A 479 2.47 21.12 5.92
CA PRO A 479 2.16 19.79 5.37
C PRO A 479 0.64 19.55 5.30
N THR A 480 0.19 18.94 4.21
CA THR A 480 -1.20 18.49 4.08
C THR A 480 -1.46 17.33 5.03
N LYS A 481 -2.56 17.40 5.78
CA LYS A 481 -2.97 16.33 6.69
C LYS A 481 -3.47 15.13 5.88
N ALA A 482 -2.80 13.98 6.01
CA ALA A 482 -3.07 12.78 5.21
C ALA A 482 -3.57 11.59 6.05
N HIS A 483 -4.18 11.85 7.22
CA HIS A 483 -4.69 10.81 8.11
C HIS A 483 -5.88 11.31 8.93
N GLU A 484 -6.73 10.37 9.35
CA GLU A 484 -7.73 10.56 10.40
C GLU A 484 -7.33 9.78 11.64
N GLN A 485 -7.85 10.20 12.79
CA GLN A 485 -7.63 9.53 14.06
C GLN A 485 -8.81 8.62 14.39
N LEU A 486 -8.50 7.36 14.70
CA LEU A 486 -9.44 6.43 15.32
C LEU A 486 -9.03 6.24 16.78
N PHE A 487 -9.91 6.58 17.71
CA PHE A 487 -9.68 6.40 19.13
C PHE A 487 -10.39 5.16 19.65
N LEU A 488 -9.68 4.34 20.42
CA LEU A 488 -10.28 3.29 21.24
C LEU A 488 -10.48 3.84 22.65
N LEU A 489 -11.75 3.88 23.08
CA LEU A 489 -12.13 4.24 24.44
C LEU A 489 -12.90 3.07 25.08
N SER A 490 -12.82 2.96 26.41
CA SER A 490 -13.59 1.97 27.18
C SER A 490 -14.29 2.62 28.37
N LYS A 491 -15.38 1.98 28.82
CA LYS A 491 -16.17 2.45 29.95
C LYS A 491 -15.47 2.20 31.28
N SER A 492 -14.66 1.16 31.36
CA SER A 492 -13.87 0.78 32.54
C SER A 492 -12.44 0.42 32.20
N SER A 493 -11.59 0.26 33.22
CA SER A 493 -10.22 -0.19 33.06
C SER A 493 -10.11 -1.63 32.53
N THR A 494 -11.12 -2.46 32.83
CA THR A 494 -11.26 -3.83 32.34
C THR A 494 -12.40 -3.87 31.33
N TYR A 495 -12.12 -4.27 30.11
CA TYR A 495 -13.09 -4.31 29.02
C TYR A 495 -12.83 -5.51 28.12
N TYR A 496 -13.86 -5.92 27.37
CA TYR A 496 -13.72 -7.01 26.41
C TYR A 496 -12.85 -6.59 25.21
N TYR A 497 -11.84 -7.40 24.93
CA TYR A 497 -10.96 -7.19 23.77
C TYR A 497 -10.41 -8.52 23.25
N ASP A 498 -10.95 -8.99 22.12
CA ASP A 498 -10.47 -10.21 21.45
C ASP A 498 -9.23 -9.92 20.59
N ALA A 499 -8.08 -9.87 21.23
CA ALA A 499 -6.81 -9.61 20.55
C ALA A 499 -6.46 -10.68 19.49
N LEU A 500 -6.95 -11.93 19.63
CA LEU A 500 -6.69 -13.00 18.67
C LEU A 500 -7.47 -12.81 17.36
N ALA A 501 -8.66 -12.25 17.42
CA ALA A 501 -9.51 -12.00 16.26
C ALA A 501 -8.87 -11.03 15.26
N ILE A 502 -8.00 -10.14 15.74
CA ILE A 502 -7.37 -9.09 14.92
C ILE A 502 -5.84 -9.16 14.89
N GLN A 503 -5.26 -10.30 15.26
CA GLN A 503 -3.81 -10.47 15.26
C GLN A 503 -3.20 -10.22 13.88
N GLU A 504 -2.09 -9.47 13.88
CA GLU A 504 -1.20 -9.43 12.73
C GLU A 504 -0.32 -10.68 12.71
N PRO A 505 -0.09 -11.31 11.53
CA PRO A 505 0.84 -12.42 11.43
C PRO A 505 2.24 -11.97 11.88
N ASN A 506 2.94 -12.81 12.64
CA ASN A 506 4.33 -12.57 13.00
C ASN A 506 5.17 -12.50 11.73
N SER A 507 5.92 -11.42 11.55
CA SER A 507 7.07 -11.47 10.66
C SER A 507 8.08 -12.44 11.29
N LEU A 508 8.46 -13.48 10.55
CA LEU A 508 9.61 -14.32 10.90
C LEU A 508 10.87 -13.41 10.90
N THR A 509 11.09 -12.66 11.97
CA THR A 509 12.38 -12.08 12.25
C THR A 509 13.17 -13.13 13.02
N THR A 510 13.90 -13.97 12.30
CA THR A 510 15.20 -14.33 12.81
C THR A 510 15.91 -12.99 13.04
N HIS A 511 16.19 -12.62 14.27
CA HIS A 511 17.28 -11.69 14.54
C HIS A 511 18.49 -12.33 13.86
N GLY A 512 18.88 -11.76 12.70
CA GLY A 512 20.04 -12.21 11.96
C GLY A 512 21.18 -12.26 12.95
N GLY A 513 21.74 -13.45 13.19
CA GLY A 513 22.84 -13.64 14.09
C GLY A 513 23.93 -12.66 13.69
N LYS A 514 24.17 -11.66 14.53
CA LYS A 514 25.42 -10.93 14.49
C LYS A 514 26.48 -11.96 14.80
N THR A 515 27.43 -12.11 13.89
CA THR A 515 28.62 -12.94 14.11
C THR A 515 29.24 -12.62 15.49
N PRO A 516 29.72 -13.62 16.25
CA PRO A 516 30.14 -13.47 17.65
C PRO A 516 31.21 -12.41 17.93
N ASN A 517 31.82 -11.81 16.91
CA ASN A 517 32.92 -10.85 17.05
C ASN A 517 32.52 -9.38 17.21
N GLN A 518 31.24 -9.00 17.15
CA GLN A 518 30.82 -7.59 17.29
C GLN A 518 30.36 -7.19 18.70
N HIS A 519 30.28 -8.10 19.67
CA HIS A 519 29.81 -7.82 21.03
C HIS A 519 30.90 -7.68 22.09
N LYS A 520 32.20 -7.65 21.75
CA LYS A 520 33.29 -7.58 22.75
C LYS A 520 33.57 -6.18 23.31
N LYS A 521 32.76 -5.15 23.05
CA LYS A 521 33.05 -3.77 23.50
C LYS A 521 32.13 -3.17 24.58
N TRP A 522 31.14 -3.90 25.10
CA TRP A 522 30.21 -3.37 26.13
C TRP A 522 29.91 -4.36 27.26
N ALA A 523 30.91 -5.02 27.77
CA ALA A 523 30.80 -5.79 29.03
C ALA A 523 31.51 -5.00 30.14
N ILE A 524 30.79 -4.08 30.76
CA ILE A 524 31.14 -3.55 32.08
C ILE A 524 30.06 -4.08 33.04
N ASN A 525 30.51 -4.86 34.02
CA ASN A 525 29.80 -5.40 35.18
C ASN A 525 28.80 -6.56 34.96
N GLY A 526 29.28 -7.78 35.08
CA GLY A 526 28.79 -8.87 35.96
C GLY A 526 27.29 -9.31 35.85
N ALA A 527 26.60 -9.11 34.72
CA ALA A 527 25.25 -9.68 34.58
C ALA A 527 25.27 -10.91 33.69
N SER A 528 24.76 -12.03 34.20
CA SER A 528 24.62 -13.32 33.54
C SER A 528 23.87 -13.17 32.21
N GLU A 529 24.44 -13.67 31.11
CA GLU A 529 23.79 -13.80 29.81
C GLU A 529 22.59 -14.73 29.91
N HIS A 530 21.39 -14.18 30.03
CA HIS A 530 20.16 -14.88 29.63
C HIS A 530 20.05 -14.80 28.11
N THR A 531 20.52 -15.79 27.41
CA THR A 531 20.16 -16.06 26.01
C THR A 531 18.68 -16.43 25.98
N SER A 532 17.80 -15.46 25.79
CA SER A 532 16.40 -15.75 25.47
C SER A 532 16.32 -16.33 24.06
N LEU A 533 16.18 -17.64 23.99
CA LEU A 533 15.77 -18.36 22.78
C LEU A 533 14.43 -17.77 22.32
N GLY A 534 14.42 -17.11 21.15
CA GLY A 534 13.23 -16.47 20.62
C GLY A 534 12.14 -17.49 20.33
N THR A 535 11.08 -17.45 21.12
CA THR A 535 9.84 -18.19 20.87
C THR A 535 9.12 -17.58 19.68
N GLN A 536 8.92 -18.33 18.60
CA GLN A 536 8.07 -17.92 17.49
C GLN A 536 6.60 -18.01 17.92
N HIS A 537 5.93 -16.86 18.01
CA HIS A 537 4.47 -16.80 18.21
C HIS A 537 3.78 -16.74 16.84
N ALA A 538 2.67 -17.44 16.66
CA ALA A 538 1.92 -17.51 15.40
C ALA A 538 1.28 -16.16 14.99
N GLY A 539 1.15 -15.19 15.91
CA GLY A 539 0.64 -13.83 15.66
C GLY A 539 1.06 -12.86 16.75
N ARG A 540 0.96 -11.58 16.48
CA ARG A 540 1.19 -10.48 17.43
C ARG A 540 -0.03 -9.56 17.51
N ASN A 541 -0.15 -8.80 18.58
CA ASN A 541 -1.20 -7.79 18.71
C ASN A 541 -1.17 -6.81 17.53
N LYS A 542 -2.34 -6.44 17.02
CA LYS A 542 -2.50 -5.43 15.98
C LYS A 542 -1.94 -4.10 16.47
N ARG A 543 -1.08 -3.49 15.65
CA ARG A 543 -0.44 -2.21 15.99
C ARG A 543 -1.39 -1.03 15.76
N SER A 544 -1.08 0.13 16.35
CA SER A 544 -1.87 1.35 16.27
C SER A 544 -1.74 2.13 14.96
N VAL A 545 -0.98 1.66 13.98
CA VAL A 545 -0.94 2.24 12.63
C VAL A 545 -1.56 1.24 11.66
N TRP A 546 -2.75 1.58 11.13
CA TRP A 546 -3.51 0.75 10.20
C TRP A 546 -3.45 1.37 8.81
N SER A 547 -3.16 0.60 7.78
CA SER A 547 -3.26 1.02 6.40
C SER A 547 -4.58 0.54 5.84
N ILE A 548 -5.49 1.48 5.66
CA ILE A 548 -6.84 1.22 5.19
C ILE A 548 -7.13 2.24 4.10
N THR A 549 -7.71 1.82 2.99
CA THR A 549 -8.11 2.70 1.90
C THR A 549 -9.55 3.13 2.12
N THR A 550 -9.89 4.37 1.77
CA THR A 550 -11.30 4.77 1.65
C THR A 550 -11.93 3.93 0.53
N ALA A 551 -13.09 3.36 0.77
CA ALA A 551 -13.89 2.71 -0.26
C ALA A 551 -14.99 3.68 -0.67
N PRO A 552 -15.06 4.13 -1.93
CA PRO A 552 -16.21 4.89 -2.40
C PRO A 552 -17.44 3.99 -2.40
N TYR A 553 -18.55 4.48 -1.88
CA TYR A 553 -19.84 3.87 -2.06
C TYR A 553 -20.58 4.68 -3.13
N ALA A 554 -20.85 4.06 -4.27
CA ALA A 554 -21.31 4.77 -5.48
C ALA A 554 -22.68 5.47 -5.30
N GLU A 555 -23.49 5.01 -4.35
CA GLU A 555 -24.82 5.53 -4.06
C GLU A 555 -24.84 6.57 -2.94
N ALA A 556 -23.71 6.75 -2.22
CA ALA A 556 -23.59 7.76 -1.17
C ALA A 556 -22.81 8.96 -1.69
N HIS A 557 -23.42 10.13 -1.66
CA HIS A 557 -22.83 11.41 -2.09
C HIS A 557 -21.71 11.92 -1.17
N PHE A 558 -21.41 11.24 -0.05
CA PHE A 558 -20.43 11.65 0.97
C PHE A 558 -19.48 10.52 1.33
N ALA A 559 -18.31 10.86 1.89
CA ALA A 559 -17.31 9.88 2.31
C ALA A 559 -17.84 8.96 3.42
N CYS A 560 -17.90 7.67 3.14
CA CYS A 560 -18.30 6.64 4.11
C CYS A 560 -17.07 6.08 4.81
N MET A 561 -17.24 5.62 6.07
CA MET A 561 -16.23 4.82 6.76
C MET A 561 -15.94 3.55 5.94
N PRO A 562 -14.68 3.19 5.63
CA PRO A 562 -14.40 1.95 4.91
C PRO A 562 -14.66 0.72 5.79
N GLU A 563 -15.21 -0.34 5.20
CA GLU A 563 -15.48 -1.61 5.90
C GLU A 563 -14.23 -2.19 6.56
N ALA A 564 -13.08 -2.05 5.89
CA ALA A 564 -11.77 -2.48 6.39
C ALA A 564 -11.34 -1.74 7.69
N LEU A 565 -11.88 -0.54 7.97
CA LEU A 565 -11.67 0.19 9.23
C LEU A 565 -12.59 -0.35 10.31
N VAL A 566 -13.84 -0.62 9.96
CA VAL A 566 -14.90 -1.04 10.90
C VAL A 566 -14.70 -2.50 11.35
N LEU A 567 -14.32 -3.39 10.44
CA LEU A 567 -14.18 -4.82 10.70
C LEU A 567 -13.28 -5.16 11.90
N PRO A 568 -12.03 -4.70 11.99
CA PRO A 568 -11.18 -5.02 13.14
C PRO A 568 -11.73 -4.42 14.46
N CYS A 569 -12.47 -3.30 14.42
CA CYS A 569 -13.09 -2.72 15.61
C CYS A 569 -14.18 -3.63 16.15
N ILE A 570 -15.06 -4.14 15.28
CA ILE A 570 -16.14 -5.07 15.63
C ILE A 570 -15.56 -6.39 16.15
N LEU A 571 -14.59 -6.98 15.41
CA LEU A 571 -13.98 -8.26 15.79
C LEU A 571 -13.26 -8.19 17.14
N ALA A 572 -12.60 -7.07 17.45
CA ALA A 572 -11.95 -6.88 18.75
C ALA A 572 -12.92 -6.58 19.87
N GLY A 573 -13.98 -5.79 19.60
CA GLY A 573 -14.93 -5.33 20.60
C GLY A 573 -16.09 -6.27 20.87
N THR A 574 -16.22 -7.41 20.15
CA THR A 574 -17.33 -8.35 20.28
C THR A 574 -16.90 -9.80 20.17
N SER A 575 -17.52 -10.69 20.94
CA SER A 575 -17.27 -12.13 20.87
C SER A 575 -17.75 -12.73 19.55
N ALA A 576 -16.93 -13.57 18.93
CA ALA A 576 -17.32 -14.34 17.75
C ALA A 576 -18.31 -15.47 18.09
N TYR A 577 -18.34 -15.92 19.34
CA TYR A 577 -19.25 -16.95 19.82
C TYR A 577 -20.63 -16.37 20.18
N GLY A 578 -20.66 -15.18 20.74
CA GLY A 578 -21.86 -14.47 21.15
C GLY A 578 -21.82 -13.93 22.57
N ALA A 579 -22.97 -13.55 23.09
CA ALA A 579 -23.15 -13.00 24.41
C ALA A 579 -24.24 -13.77 25.18
N CYS A 580 -24.13 -13.81 26.50
CA CYS A 580 -25.14 -14.42 27.38
C CYS A 580 -26.52 -13.80 27.15
N VAL A 581 -27.55 -14.59 26.93
CA VAL A 581 -28.94 -14.07 26.72
C VAL A 581 -29.45 -13.30 27.91
N THR A 582 -29.07 -13.65 29.16
CA THR A 582 -29.56 -13.07 30.40
C THR A 582 -28.93 -11.70 30.64
N CYS A 583 -27.61 -11.58 30.63
CA CYS A 583 -26.92 -10.36 31.02
C CYS A 583 -26.14 -9.67 29.90
N GLY A 584 -26.07 -10.27 28.69
CA GLY A 584 -25.37 -9.74 27.56
C GLY A 584 -23.83 -9.81 27.67
N ALA A 585 -23.26 -10.48 28.65
CA ALA A 585 -21.80 -10.65 28.78
C ALA A 585 -21.24 -11.44 27.61
N PRO A 586 -20.19 -10.93 26.91
CA PRO A 586 -19.57 -11.67 25.81
C PRO A 586 -18.86 -12.91 26.32
N TRP A 587 -18.88 -13.99 25.51
CA TRP A 587 -18.08 -15.17 25.81
C TRP A 587 -16.65 -14.94 25.37
N GLU A 588 -15.67 -15.41 26.14
CA GLU A 588 -14.25 -15.30 25.83
C GLU A 588 -13.64 -16.61 25.32
N ARG A 589 -12.54 -16.50 24.58
CA ARG A 589 -11.81 -17.67 24.07
C ARG A 589 -11.07 -18.39 25.16
N VAL A 590 -11.22 -19.71 25.21
CA VAL A 590 -10.30 -20.59 25.92
C VAL A 590 -9.08 -20.82 25.02
N ILE A 591 -7.90 -20.40 25.51
CA ILE A 591 -6.67 -20.39 24.72
C ILE A 591 -5.67 -21.37 25.30
N GLU A 592 -5.26 -22.36 24.51
CA GLU A 592 -4.16 -23.22 24.84
C GLU A 592 -2.87 -22.80 24.14
N ARG A 593 -1.76 -22.98 24.84
CA ARG A 593 -0.42 -22.78 24.28
C ARG A 593 0.10 -24.13 23.79
N VAL A 594 0.14 -24.28 22.47
CA VAL A 594 0.66 -25.51 21.85
C VAL A 594 2.12 -25.29 21.48
N THR A 595 3.00 -26.14 22.03
CA THR A 595 4.42 -26.18 21.65
C THR A 595 4.59 -27.20 20.53
N GLY A 596 4.79 -26.74 19.30
CA GLY A 596 5.12 -27.58 18.15
C GLY A 596 6.64 -27.78 18.05
N SER A 597 7.10 -29.00 17.90
CA SER A 597 8.46 -29.31 17.44
C SER A 597 8.44 -29.39 15.92
N ASN A 598 9.30 -28.62 15.25
CA ASN A 598 9.44 -28.71 13.79
C ASN A 598 10.42 -29.87 13.46
N PRO A 599 9.98 -30.95 12.79
CA PRO A 599 10.83 -32.13 12.56
C PRO A 599 11.88 -31.96 11.45
N SER A 600 12.01 -30.81 10.81
CA SER A 600 12.79 -30.67 9.58
C SER A 600 14.15 -29.99 9.72
N TYR A 601 14.78 -29.98 10.87
CA TYR A 601 16.19 -29.59 10.97
C TYR A 601 17.12 -30.80 10.94
N ASN A 602 17.52 -31.21 9.74
CA ASN A 602 18.54 -32.23 9.53
C ASN A 602 19.92 -31.60 9.75
N GLY A 603 20.46 -31.71 10.96
CA GLY A 603 21.71 -31.09 11.41
C GLY A 603 23.01 -31.62 10.76
N SER A 604 22.94 -32.17 9.54
CA SER A 604 24.09 -32.83 8.89
C SER A 604 25.18 -31.86 8.40
N SER A 605 24.92 -30.58 8.24
CA SER A 605 25.94 -29.64 7.74
C SER A 605 26.76 -28.94 8.84
N PHE A 606 26.28 -28.96 10.12
CA PHE A 606 26.95 -28.27 11.23
C PHE A 606 27.98 -29.17 11.97
N MET A 607 28.00 -30.46 11.65
CA MET A 607 28.77 -31.47 12.39
C MET A 607 30.14 -31.78 11.76
N ARG A 608 30.52 -31.16 10.64
CA ARG A 608 31.84 -31.41 10.01
C ARG A 608 32.95 -30.72 10.82
N GLY A 609 33.78 -31.52 11.47
CA GLY A 609 34.97 -31.05 12.19
C GLY A 609 34.92 -31.08 13.73
N LYS A 610 33.87 -31.62 14.33
CA LYS A 610 33.81 -31.80 15.82
C LYS A 610 34.15 -33.22 16.25
N THR A 611 34.79 -33.32 17.41
CA THR A 611 35.13 -34.62 18.01
C THR A 611 33.87 -35.41 18.42
N GLU A 612 33.97 -36.72 18.56
CA GLU A 612 32.86 -37.62 18.84
C GLU A 612 32.17 -37.31 20.18
N ALA A 613 32.93 -36.88 21.18
CA ALA A 613 32.42 -36.44 22.49
C ALA A 613 31.60 -35.13 22.36
N ALA A 614 32.01 -34.18 21.50
CA ALA A 614 31.27 -32.98 21.24
C ALA A 614 29.97 -33.22 20.42
N ARG A 615 29.95 -34.28 19.60
CA ARG A 615 28.75 -34.72 18.87
C ARG A 615 27.73 -35.37 19.82
N ALA A 616 28.19 -36.20 20.78
CA ALA A 616 27.32 -36.79 21.78
C ALA A 616 26.71 -35.75 22.73
N ALA A 617 27.49 -34.77 23.17
CA ALA A 617 27.00 -33.67 24.02
C ALA A 617 25.99 -32.73 23.31
N LEU A 618 26.15 -32.51 22.01
CA LEU A 618 25.19 -31.71 21.19
C LEU A 618 23.91 -32.49 20.82
N ALA A 619 23.99 -33.82 20.74
CA ALA A 619 22.83 -34.68 20.48
C ALA A 619 21.87 -34.75 21.69
N THR A 620 22.38 -34.54 22.92
CA THR A 620 21.55 -34.46 24.14
C THR A 620 20.93 -33.08 24.39
N VAL A 621 21.47 -32.02 23.78
CA VAL A 621 20.87 -30.67 23.80
C VAL A 621 20.13 -30.47 22.49
N GLY A 622 18.96 -31.07 22.36
CA GLY A 622 18.05 -30.83 21.25
C GLY A 622 17.63 -29.37 21.26
N THR A 623 18.30 -28.53 20.45
CA THR A 623 17.81 -27.18 20.11
C THR A 623 16.66 -27.30 19.11
N ALA A 624 15.55 -27.91 19.55
CA ALA A 624 14.29 -27.80 18.82
C ALA A 624 13.79 -26.37 18.96
N GLU A 625 13.73 -25.62 17.88
CA GLU A 625 12.98 -24.37 17.84
C GLU A 625 11.54 -24.65 18.26
N ARG A 626 11.18 -24.26 19.47
CA ARG A 626 9.84 -24.42 20.00
C ARG A 626 8.97 -23.31 19.42
N THR A 627 8.08 -23.67 18.50
CA THR A 627 7.04 -22.77 18.01
C THR A 627 5.89 -22.76 19.02
N LEU A 628 5.72 -21.66 19.74
CA LEU A 628 4.56 -21.46 20.60
C LEU A 628 3.42 -20.89 19.76
N THR A 629 2.40 -21.70 19.46
CA THR A 629 1.16 -21.25 18.85
C THR A 629 0.08 -21.14 19.93
N ARG A 630 -0.72 -20.07 19.86
CA ARG A 630 -1.94 -19.91 20.66
C ARG A 630 -3.10 -20.41 19.81
N GLN A 631 -3.81 -21.43 20.28
CA GLN A 631 -4.97 -21.99 19.59
C GLN A 631 -6.20 -21.82 20.47
N THR A 632 -7.32 -21.41 19.85
CA THR A 632 -8.62 -21.41 20.52
C THR A 632 -9.11 -22.85 20.57
N THR A 633 -9.31 -23.37 21.77
CA THR A 633 -9.80 -24.74 22.04
C THR A 633 -11.26 -24.77 22.45
N GLY A 634 -11.84 -23.62 22.78
CA GLY A 634 -13.23 -23.49 23.19
C GLY A 634 -13.60 -22.05 23.51
N TRP A 635 -14.78 -21.90 24.12
CA TRP A 635 -15.33 -20.64 24.59
C TRP A 635 -15.90 -20.82 25.98
N GLN A 636 -15.82 -19.81 26.82
CA GLN A 636 -16.36 -19.81 28.16
C GLN A 636 -17.11 -18.52 28.47
N PRO A 637 -18.15 -18.56 29.33
CA PRO A 637 -18.86 -17.36 29.75
C PRO A 637 -17.99 -16.47 30.64
N THR A 638 -18.14 -15.15 30.48
CA THR A 638 -17.48 -14.16 31.35
C THR A 638 -18.37 -13.72 32.54
N CYS A 639 -19.56 -14.29 32.68
CA CYS A 639 -20.53 -13.93 33.71
C CYS A 639 -20.90 -15.11 34.60
N PRO A 640 -21.38 -14.85 35.85
CA PRO A 640 -21.81 -15.89 36.78
C PRO A 640 -23.24 -16.37 36.56
N CYS A 641 -23.92 -16.03 35.45
CA CYS A 641 -25.34 -16.36 35.23
C CYS A 641 -25.64 -17.87 35.12
N GLY A 642 -24.65 -18.70 34.89
CA GLY A 642 -24.83 -20.14 34.67
C GLY A 642 -25.69 -20.48 33.44
N CYS A 643 -25.90 -19.52 32.53
CA CYS A 643 -26.73 -19.65 31.34
C CYS A 643 -25.82 -20.04 30.13
N GLU A 644 -26.12 -21.19 29.51
CA GLU A 644 -25.40 -21.65 28.31
C GLU A 644 -25.99 -21.05 27.02
N ALA A 645 -27.18 -20.48 27.06
CA ALA A 645 -27.82 -19.88 25.90
C ALA A 645 -27.13 -18.57 25.53
N ILE A 646 -26.89 -18.40 24.23
CA ILE A 646 -26.20 -17.23 23.64
C ILE A 646 -27.09 -16.50 22.65
N ARG A 647 -26.84 -15.20 22.49
CA ARG A 647 -27.36 -14.35 21.41
C ARG A 647 -26.20 -13.68 20.70
N PRO A 648 -26.39 -13.14 19.46
CA PRO A 648 -25.41 -12.26 18.85
C PRO A 648 -25.02 -11.10 19.74
N CYS A 649 -23.75 -10.67 19.70
CA CYS A 649 -23.34 -9.40 20.29
C CYS A 649 -23.96 -8.26 19.50
N VAL A 650 -24.27 -7.14 20.17
CA VAL A 650 -24.87 -5.95 19.56
C VAL A 650 -23.82 -4.86 19.33
N VAL A 651 -23.79 -4.33 18.11
CA VAL A 651 -22.92 -3.21 17.70
C VAL A 651 -23.78 -1.97 17.47
N LEU A 652 -23.37 -0.84 18.06
CA LEU A 652 -24.07 0.45 17.95
C LEU A 652 -23.30 1.38 17.00
N ASP A 653 -24.05 2.08 16.12
CA ASP A 653 -23.58 3.27 15.41
C ASP A 653 -24.62 4.41 15.55
N PRO A 654 -24.36 5.42 16.39
CA PRO A 654 -25.28 6.54 16.58
C PRO A 654 -25.23 7.60 15.46
N PHE A 655 -24.36 7.42 14.46
CA PHE A 655 -24.22 8.27 13.28
C PHE A 655 -24.06 7.39 12.04
N GLY A 656 -25.04 6.54 11.77
CA GLY A 656 -24.94 5.38 10.89
C GLY A 656 -24.70 5.67 9.42
N GLY A 657 -25.11 6.85 8.91
CA GLY A 657 -24.89 7.26 7.52
C GLY A 657 -25.33 6.19 6.52
N SER A 658 -24.43 5.78 5.61
CA SER A 658 -24.71 4.73 4.62
C SER A 658 -24.77 3.29 5.17
N GLY A 659 -24.78 3.09 6.50
CA GLY A 659 -24.94 1.77 7.12
C GLY A 659 -23.72 0.86 7.11
N THR A 660 -22.50 1.38 6.97
CA THR A 660 -21.28 0.56 6.90
C THR A 660 -21.09 -0.31 8.15
N THR A 661 -21.23 0.28 9.33
CA THR A 661 -21.08 -0.43 10.63
C THR A 661 -22.09 -1.58 10.74
N ALA A 662 -23.34 -1.32 10.38
CA ALA A 662 -24.39 -2.33 10.43
C ALA A 662 -24.13 -3.47 9.43
N ALA A 663 -23.77 -3.17 8.18
CA ALA A 663 -23.45 -4.16 7.17
C ALA A 663 -22.29 -5.07 7.60
N VAL A 664 -21.21 -4.51 8.15
CA VAL A 664 -20.06 -5.28 8.64
C VAL A 664 -20.43 -6.11 9.88
N ALA A 665 -21.25 -5.57 10.80
CA ALA A 665 -21.73 -6.29 11.98
C ALA A 665 -22.52 -7.55 11.56
N LEU A 666 -23.52 -7.39 10.71
CA LEU A 666 -24.35 -8.50 10.22
C LEU A 666 -23.54 -9.54 9.44
N GLY A 667 -22.66 -9.10 8.53
CA GLY A 667 -21.77 -9.99 7.76
C GLY A 667 -20.84 -10.83 8.64
N ASN A 668 -20.69 -10.47 9.93
CA ASN A 668 -19.88 -11.19 10.92
C ASN A 668 -20.73 -11.82 12.04
N GLY A 669 -22.05 -11.93 11.88
CA GLY A 669 -22.94 -12.60 12.83
C GLY A 669 -23.20 -11.79 14.12
N ARG A 670 -23.16 -10.47 14.06
CA ARG A 670 -23.50 -9.55 15.15
C ARG A 670 -24.78 -8.82 14.81
N ASP A 671 -25.61 -8.52 15.82
CA ASP A 671 -26.75 -7.61 15.67
C ASP A 671 -26.26 -6.16 15.62
N SER A 672 -27.03 -5.27 15.03
CA SER A 672 -26.68 -3.85 14.94
C SER A 672 -27.83 -2.94 15.38
N LEU A 673 -27.48 -1.88 16.12
CA LEU A 673 -28.34 -0.73 16.34
C LEU A 673 -27.78 0.44 15.53
N TYR A 674 -28.56 0.89 14.55
CA TYR A 674 -28.25 1.99 13.66
C TYR A 674 -29.13 3.19 14.00
N ILE A 675 -28.52 4.38 14.09
CA ILE A 675 -29.26 5.63 14.30
C ILE A 675 -28.77 6.65 13.27
N ASP A 676 -29.70 7.33 12.60
CA ASP A 676 -29.39 8.48 11.75
C ASP A 676 -30.61 9.43 11.74
N ASN A 677 -30.38 10.73 11.68
CA ASN A 677 -31.45 11.73 11.63
C ASN A 677 -31.93 12.03 10.21
N ASN A 678 -31.27 11.49 9.17
CA ASN A 678 -31.63 11.66 7.78
C ASN A 678 -32.31 10.39 7.21
N ARG A 679 -33.59 10.53 6.78
CA ARG A 679 -34.34 9.43 6.18
C ARG A 679 -33.75 8.87 4.90
N GLU A 680 -33.06 9.69 4.10
CA GLU A 680 -32.43 9.24 2.88
C GLU A 680 -31.27 8.28 3.20
N TYR A 681 -30.51 8.54 4.27
CA TYR A 681 -29.46 7.62 4.73
C TYR A 681 -30.01 6.33 5.31
N LEU A 682 -31.18 6.39 5.97
CA LEU A 682 -31.85 5.18 6.43
C LEU A 682 -32.20 4.26 5.23
N ALA A 683 -32.76 4.83 4.15
CA ALA A 683 -33.08 4.07 2.93
C ALA A 683 -31.82 3.47 2.27
N LEU A 684 -30.71 4.23 2.21
CA LEU A 684 -29.41 3.74 1.71
C LEU A 684 -28.87 2.60 2.58
N ALA A 685 -28.99 2.72 3.89
CA ALA A 685 -28.59 1.68 4.84
C ALA A 685 -29.42 0.41 4.67
N GLN A 686 -30.75 0.53 4.51
CA GLN A 686 -31.64 -0.60 4.22
C GLN A 686 -31.27 -1.31 2.92
N GLN A 687 -30.97 -0.56 1.86
CA GLN A 687 -30.53 -1.11 0.59
C GLN A 687 -29.21 -1.88 0.71
N ARG A 688 -28.23 -1.29 1.43
CA ARG A 688 -26.89 -1.88 1.64
C ARG A 688 -26.93 -3.15 2.47
N ILE A 689 -27.73 -3.18 3.51
CA ILE A 689 -27.86 -4.28 4.47
C ILE A 689 -28.75 -5.40 3.89
N GLY A 690 -29.74 -5.05 3.08
CA GLY A 690 -30.81 -5.91 2.61
C GLY A 690 -32.04 -5.84 3.52
N THR A 691 -33.20 -5.54 2.97
CA THR A 691 -34.45 -5.27 3.72
C THR A 691 -34.91 -6.44 4.60
N MET A 692 -34.53 -7.68 4.25
CA MET A 692 -34.85 -8.89 5.05
C MET A 692 -34.16 -8.94 6.43
N PHE A 693 -33.09 -8.15 6.61
CA PHE A 693 -32.29 -8.12 7.84
C PHE A 693 -32.52 -6.85 8.65
N CYS A 694 -33.44 -5.98 8.21
CA CYS A 694 -33.71 -4.69 8.84
C CYS A 694 -35.06 -4.71 9.56
N GLU A 695 -35.07 -4.20 10.79
CA GLU A 695 -36.26 -3.88 11.56
C GLU A 695 -36.28 -2.38 11.82
N GLU A 696 -37.44 -1.72 11.64
CA GLU A 696 -37.60 -0.31 12.03
C GLU A 696 -37.81 -0.23 13.53
N GLY A 697 -36.92 0.52 14.22
CA GLY A 697 -37.06 0.81 15.63
C GLY A 697 -38.19 1.84 15.86
N THR A 698 -39.07 1.57 16.78
CA THR A 698 -40.08 2.54 17.28
C THR A 698 -39.45 3.41 18.38
N LEU A 699 -39.60 4.74 18.27
CA LEU A 699 -39.18 5.72 19.29
C LEU A 699 -40.14 5.75 20.45
#